data_4e4ace074ccc017fe489cbb1a8ee81d1
#
_entry.id   4e4ace074ccc017fe489cbb1a8ee81d1
#
_cell.length_a   1.000
_cell.length_b   1.000
_cell.length_c   1.000
_cell.angle_alpha   90.00
_cell.angle_beta   90.00
_cell.angle_gamma   90.00
#
_symmetry.space_group_name_H-M   'P 1'
#
loop_
_entity.id
_entity.type
_entity.pdbx_description
1 polymer ?
#
loop_
_entity_poly.entity_id
_entity_poly.type
_entity_poly.pdbx_seq_one_letter_code
_entity_poly.pdbx_strand_id
1 'polypeptide(L)'
;MSEKFIKEEVQQDGTFKRQKNRFTTPFGTEEGNLPVEAGRYRLIWSPACPWAHRSVIVRRLLGLEDVISLGTLDPVRPDVGRTDWAFTLNDGGKDPVLGIRYLSEAYLKADENYSGRFTVPAVVDLTTGQVVNNDYFNLTKYWEVEWKKYHKPGAPDLYPENLRREIDELNEILYHEINNGVYKAGFARSQEAYNEAYNLVFSRLDWLEERLGKSRYLFGDSITESDVRLYVTLARFDSAYYNGFQLNRSRITDFKNLWGYVRDLYSLPEFKETTDFEAIKKHYHLCAVAGNPYKIVPKGPDLTSWNTPHGRDKIQFHTGNSPVPRPRPKEIENEIDERGAFIRQPNHFTTPFGEAEGELKAERGRYRLFWAKGCHWSNRASIVRELLGLEEAIGINLVGHSKENSAYGWEFVYNEDRKDPVLKAQFLSEFYYNADPDYKGRCTVPALVDITTKKVVNNDYHRLTNYFETAFRPFQAVDAPDLYPVELRSEIDAYNDWLFPNVNNATYRMMFAQSLTAYEEAFDDFYRALDQIEERLSASRFLFGDYVTDSDVRLFVTLARFDTHYYRNLGPIKHRVVDYENIWGYLRDLYVIPAFRNNTYFRDIAASRSDNKSLFQDFNSRFVDQIDYEGIWSAPQNRKQLSKTPEEKFKRQESVTK
;
A
#
# COMPACT_ATOMS: atom_id res chain seq x y z
N MET A 1 -14.96 -23.23 -14.13
CA MET A 1 -14.14 -23.86 -13.05
C MET A 1 -15.05 -24.77 -12.26
N SER A 2 -14.60 -25.98 -11.89
CA SER A 2 -15.45 -26.80 -11.04
C SER A 2 -15.55 -26.14 -9.65
N GLU A 3 -16.71 -26.25 -9.02
CA GLU A 3 -16.96 -25.73 -7.66
C GLU A 3 -15.91 -26.20 -6.64
N LYS A 4 -15.29 -27.37 -6.87
CA LYS A 4 -14.27 -27.94 -5.98
C LYS A 4 -13.03 -27.03 -5.86
N PHE A 5 -12.44 -26.56 -6.99
CA PHE A 5 -11.24 -25.72 -6.96
C PHE A 5 -11.53 -24.29 -6.47
N ILE A 6 -12.71 -23.76 -6.78
CA ILE A 6 -13.13 -22.46 -6.23
C ILE A 6 -13.24 -22.53 -4.70
N LYS A 7 -13.77 -23.62 -4.16
CA LYS A 7 -13.84 -23.82 -2.70
C LYS A 7 -12.48 -23.87 -2.02
N GLU A 8 -11.47 -24.43 -2.69
CA GLU A 8 -10.09 -24.50 -2.14
C GLU A 8 -9.32 -23.16 -2.24
N GLU A 9 -9.69 -22.30 -3.20
CA GLU A 9 -9.06 -20.98 -3.42
C GLU A 9 -9.80 -19.84 -2.69
N VAL A 10 -10.97 -20.09 -2.08
CA VAL A 10 -11.70 -19.10 -1.28
C VAL A 10 -11.43 -19.33 0.20
N GLN A 11 -10.96 -18.30 0.89
CA GLN A 11 -10.65 -18.33 2.31
C GLN A 11 -11.92 -18.19 3.15
N GLN A 12 -11.83 -18.37 4.47
CA GLN A 12 -12.97 -18.30 5.39
C GLN A 12 -13.65 -16.92 5.42
N ASP A 13 -12.89 -15.85 5.18
CA ASP A 13 -13.38 -14.47 5.09
C ASP A 13 -14.02 -14.13 3.72
N GLY A 14 -14.07 -15.11 2.81
CA GLY A 14 -14.62 -14.95 1.47
C GLY A 14 -13.64 -14.38 0.45
N THR A 15 -12.37 -14.14 0.81
CA THR A 15 -11.35 -13.67 -0.13
C THR A 15 -10.86 -14.79 -1.04
N PHE A 16 -10.48 -14.43 -2.28
CA PHE A 16 -9.91 -15.36 -3.25
C PHE A 16 -8.38 -15.33 -3.20
N LYS A 17 -7.77 -16.52 -3.00
CA LYS A 17 -6.31 -16.72 -2.99
C LYS A 17 -5.92 -17.75 -4.05
N ARG A 18 -5.27 -17.31 -5.11
CA ARG A 18 -4.85 -18.16 -6.21
C ARG A 18 -3.82 -19.22 -5.76
N GLN A 19 -3.99 -20.44 -6.23
CA GLN A 19 -3.06 -21.55 -6.04
C GLN A 19 -1.67 -21.24 -6.63
N LYS A 20 -0.60 -21.65 -5.96
CA LYS A 20 0.78 -21.52 -6.46
C LYS A 20 1.01 -22.50 -7.62
N ASN A 21 1.87 -22.11 -8.56
CA ASN A 21 2.33 -23.00 -9.63
C ASN A 21 3.27 -24.09 -9.07
N ARG A 22 3.23 -25.26 -9.67
CA ARG A 22 4.05 -26.43 -9.26
C ARG A 22 5.35 -26.53 -10.04
N PHE A 23 5.29 -26.25 -11.35
CA PHE A 23 6.40 -26.40 -12.28
C PHE A 23 7.00 -25.03 -12.54
N THR A 24 8.05 -24.68 -11.76
CA THR A 24 8.65 -23.33 -11.76
C THR A 24 10.16 -23.36 -11.98
N THR A 25 10.70 -24.48 -12.48
CA THR A 25 12.13 -24.57 -12.79
C THR A 25 12.51 -23.50 -13.82
N PRO A 26 13.50 -22.63 -13.52
CA PRO A 26 13.94 -21.59 -14.43
C PRO A 26 14.53 -22.13 -15.72
N PHE A 27 14.52 -21.32 -16.78
CA PHE A 27 15.35 -21.55 -17.96
C PHE A 27 16.70 -20.86 -17.77
N GLY A 28 17.79 -21.47 -18.19
CA GLY A 28 19.11 -20.86 -18.11
C GLY A 28 20.25 -21.86 -18.28
N THR A 29 21.47 -21.38 -18.02
CA THR A 29 22.71 -22.17 -18.14
C THR A 29 23.20 -22.76 -16.82
N GLU A 30 22.60 -22.41 -15.71
CA GLU A 30 22.98 -22.92 -14.38
C GLU A 30 22.55 -24.37 -14.20
N GLU A 31 23.28 -25.12 -13.38
CA GLU A 31 22.96 -26.50 -13.05
C GLU A 31 21.55 -26.60 -12.43
N GLY A 32 20.73 -27.51 -12.96
CA GLY A 32 19.34 -27.67 -12.54
C GLY A 32 18.32 -26.83 -13.29
N ASN A 33 18.73 -25.85 -14.08
CA ASN A 33 17.85 -25.10 -14.96
C ASN A 33 17.43 -25.88 -16.20
N LEU A 34 16.29 -25.49 -16.77
CA LEU A 34 15.85 -26.01 -18.08
C LEU A 34 16.75 -25.44 -19.19
N PRO A 35 17.30 -26.28 -20.07
CA PRO A 35 18.18 -25.79 -21.13
C PRO A 35 17.44 -24.92 -22.16
N VAL A 36 18.15 -23.92 -22.67
CA VAL A 36 17.64 -22.99 -23.69
C VAL A 36 17.98 -23.55 -25.08
N GLU A 37 17.06 -24.32 -25.68
CA GLU A 37 17.23 -25.05 -26.92
C GLU A 37 16.08 -24.82 -27.92
N ALA A 38 16.39 -24.41 -29.13
CA ALA A 38 15.40 -24.23 -30.20
C ALA A 38 14.72 -25.53 -30.59
N GLY A 39 13.40 -25.49 -30.79
CA GLY A 39 12.60 -26.64 -31.24
C GLY A 39 12.33 -27.69 -30.16
N ARG A 40 12.85 -27.52 -28.94
CA ARG A 40 12.66 -28.46 -27.83
C ARG A 40 11.34 -28.31 -27.12
N TYR A 41 10.77 -27.09 -27.08
CA TYR A 41 9.63 -26.79 -26.24
C TYR A 41 8.39 -26.40 -27.05
N ARG A 42 7.25 -26.74 -26.46
CA ARG A 42 5.93 -26.37 -26.95
C ARG A 42 5.17 -25.57 -25.89
N LEU A 43 4.79 -24.33 -26.22
CA LEU A 43 3.90 -23.53 -25.38
C LEU A 43 2.46 -23.97 -25.65
N ILE A 44 1.76 -24.35 -24.58
CA ILE A 44 0.34 -24.64 -24.61
C ILE A 44 -0.43 -23.46 -24.05
N TRP A 45 -1.43 -23.02 -24.81
CA TRP A 45 -2.24 -21.87 -24.43
C TRP A 45 -3.72 -22.02 -24.81
N SER A 46 -4.55 -21.15 -24.25
CA SER A 46 -5.92 -20.92 -24.72
C SER A 46 -6.10 -19.41 -25.00
N PRO A 47 -6.74 -19.04 -26.15
CA PRO A 47 -6.99 -17.62 -26.48
C PRO A 47 -7.80 -16.87 -25.40
N ALA A 48 -8.58 -17.61 -24.65
CA ALA A 48 -9.37 -17.05 -23.53
C ALA A 48 -8.52 -16.63 -22.33
N CYS A 49 -7.40 -17.32 -22.05
CA CYS A 49 -6.62 -17.15 -20.83
C CYS A 49 -5.68 -15.94 -20.91
N PRO A 50 -5.80 -14.91 -20.02
CA PRO A 50 -4.92 -13.75 -20.04
C PRO A 50 -3.47 -14.11 -19.69
N TRP A 51 -3.28 -15.06 -18.77
CA TRP A 51 -1.98 -15.51 -18.32
C TRP A 51 -1.16 -16.13 -19.46
N ALA A 52 -1.81 -16.95 -20.29
CA ALA A 52 -1.19 -17.57 -21.44
C ALA A 52 -1.09 -16.62 -22.65
N HIS A 53 -2.05 -15.72 -22.85
CA HIS A 53 -2.05 -14.71 -23.90
C HIS A 53 -0.81 -13.82 -23.85
N ARG A 54 -0.42 -13.40 -22.64
CA ARG A 54 0.83 -12.64 -22.44
C ARG A 54 2.03 -13.38 -23.04
N SER A 55 2.16 -14.67 -22.75
CA SER A 55 3.27 -15.47 -23.26
C SER A 55 3.26 -15.55 -24.79
N VAL A 56 2.10 -15.65 -25.42
CA VAL A 56 1.98 -15.69 -26.90
C VAL A 56 2.36 -14.35 -27.51
N ILE A 57 1.95 -13.22 -26.92
CA ILE A 57 2.34 -11.88 -27.39
C ILE A 57 3.86 -11.73 -27.32
N VAL A 58 4.47 -12.01 -26.16
CA VAL A 58 5.94 -11.89 -25.98
C VAL A 58 6.69 -12.80 -26.94
N ARG A 59 6.24 -14.06 -27.14
CA ARG A 59 6.81 -14.99 -28.11
C ARG A 59 6.85 -14.37 -29.50
N ARG A 60 5.80 -13.70 -29.96
CA ARG A 60 5.73 -13.04 -31.28
C ARG A 60 6.54 -11.75 -31.33
N LEU A 61 6.52 -10.90 -30.29
CA LEU A 61 7.33 -9.69 -30.24
C LEU A 61 8.82 -10.00 -30.37
N LEU A 62 9.27 -11.10 -29.76
CA LEU A 62 10.66 -11.53 -29.77
C LEU A 62 11.02 -12.37 -30.99
N GLY A 63 10.04 -12.83 -31.79
CA GLY A 63 10.27 -13.68 -32.98
C GLY A 63 10.66 -15.10 -32.62
N LEU A 64 10.07 -15.67 -31.56
CA LEU A 64 10.38 -17.03 -31.10
C LEU A 64 9.45 -18.12 -31.70
N GLU A 65 8.72 -17.83 -32.79
CA GLU A 65 7.71 -18.74 -33.37
C GLU A 65 8.32 -20.04 -33.89
N ASP A 66 9.49 -19.96 -34.51
CA ASP A 66 10.21 -21.13 -35.01
C ASP A 66 11.05 -21.82 -33.91
N VAL A 67 11.18 -21.20 -32.75
CA VAL A 67 12.01 -21.67 -31.63
C VAL A 67 11.19 -22.40 -30.58
N ILE A 68 9.99 -21.91 -30.29
CA ILE A 68 9.04 -22.48 -29.34
C ILE A 68 7.72 -22.70 -30.08
N SER A 69 7.36 -23.93 -30.34
CA SER A 69 6.11 -24.25 -31.05
C SER A 69 4.89 -23.95 -30.20
N LEU A 70 3.70 -23.79 -30.80
CA LEU A 70 2.47 -23.40 -30.14
C LEU A 70 1.38 -24.48 -30.28
N GLY A 71 0.77 -24.84 -29.13
CA GLY A 71 -0.41 -25.70 -29.06
C GLY A 71 -1.61 -24.93 -28.54
N THR A 72 -2.73 -24.92 -29.28
CA THR A 72 -3.92 -24.16 -28.96
C THR A 72 -5.05 -25.03 -28.43
N LEU A 73 -5.53 -24.72 -27.24
CA LEU A 73 -6.66 -25.36 -26.57
C LEU A 73 -7.98 -24.66 -26.87
N ASP A 74 -9.06 -25.42 -26.83
CA ASP A 74 -10.41 -24.87 -26.94
C ASP A 74 -10.66 -23.88 -25.79
N PRO A 75 -11.19 -22.66 -26.04
CA PRO A 75 -11.58 -21.73 -25.01
C PRO A 75 -12.73 -22.26 -24.10
N VAL A 76 -13.57 -23.15 -24.65
CA VAL A 76 -14.66 -23.78 -23.90
C VAL A 76 -14.18 -25.12 -23.37
N ARG A 77 -14.19 -25.25 -22.04
CA ARG A 77 -13.79 -26.51 -21.41
C ARG A 77 -14.87 -27.59 -21.63
N PRO A 78 -14.47 -28.82 -21.91
CA PRO A 78 -15.44 -29.91 -22.06
C PRO A 78 -16.12 -30.20 -20.70
N ASP A 79 -17.42 -30.47 -20.78
CA ASP A 79 -18.27 -30.79 -19.62
C ASP A 79 -18.13 -32.27 -19.24
N VAL A 80 -16.92 -32.71 -18.90
CA VAL A 80 -16.60 -34.14 -18.67
C VAL A 80 -16.18 -34.40 -17.20
N GLY A 81 -16.67 -33.63 -16.25
CA GLY A 81 -16.35 -33.81 -14.85
C GLY A 81 -14.91 -33.50 -14.45
N ARG A 82 -14.10 -33.00 -15.36
CA ARG A 82 -12.73 -32.53 -15.15
C ARG A 82 -12.64 -31.06 -15.50
N THR A 83 -11.95 -30.29 -14.68
CA THR A 83 -11.59 -28.89 -14.99
C THR A 83 -10.42 -28.81 -15.92
N ASP A 84 -10.43 -29.64 -16.96
CA ASP A 84 -9.33 -29.79 -17.88
C ASP A 84 -9.52 -28.95 -19.16
N TRP A 85 -8.45 -28.78 -19.90
CA TRP A 85 -8.41 -28.14 -21.19
C TRP A 85 -8.26 -29.22 -22.28
N ALA A 86 -8.96 -29.05 -23.40
CA ALA A 86 -8.94 -30.03 -24.50
C ALA A 86 -8.50 -29.40 -25.81
N PHE A 87 -7.93 -30.23 -26.72
CA PHE A 87 -7.49 -29.84 -28.04
C PHE A 87 -8.58 -30.08 -29.10
N THR A 88 -9.84 -29.78 -28.78
CA THR A 88 -10.97 -30.09 -29.69
C THR A 88 -11.00 -29.23 -30.96
N LEU A 89 -10.21 -28.16 -31.03
CA LEU A 89 -10.07 -27.35 -32.25
C LEU A 89 -9.22 -27.99 -33.33
N ASN A 90 -8.45 -29.04 -33.01
CA ASN A 90 -7.58 -29.74 -33.93
C ASN A 90 -8.27 -30.97 -34.55
N ASP A 91 -7.82 -31.38 -35.73
CA ASP A 91 -8.29 -32.60 -36.35
C ASP A 91 -8.07 -33.82 -35.45
N GLY A 92 -9.10 -34.64 -35.30
CA GLY A 92 -9.10 -35.77 -34.38
C GLY A 92 -9.15 -35.39 -32.89
N GLY A 93 -9.29 -34.12 -32.55
CA GLY A 93 -9.42 -33.63 -31.14
C GLY A 93 -8.17 -33.86 -30.30
N LYS A 94 -6.98 -33.79 -30.92
CA LYS A 94 -5.68 -33.97 -30.25
C LYS A 94 -4.68 -32.90 -30.68
N ASP A 95 -3.71 -32.61 -29.82
CA ASP A 95 -2.57 -31.81 -30.22
C ASP A 95 -1.77 -32.57 -31.31
N PRO A 96 -1.50 -31.96 -32.47
CA PRO A 96 -0.86 -32.65 -33.61
C PRO A 96 0.60 -33.04 -33.34
N VAL A 97 1.27 -32.45 -32.39
CA VAL A 97 2.67 -32.71 -32.05
C VAL A 97 2.79 -33.67 -30.85
N LEU A 98 2.03 -33.43 -29.80
CA LEU A 98 2.08 -34.24 -28.57
C LEU A 98 1.20 -35.46 -28.61
N GLY A 99 0.21 -35.53 -29.53
CA GLY A 99 -0.75 -36.62 -29.63
C GLY A 99 -1.75 -36.74 -28.49
N ILE A 100 -1.73 -35.82 -27.53
CA ILE A 100 -2.62 -35.80 -26.36
C ILE A 100 -3.95 -35.11 -26.66
N ARG A 101 -5.00 -35.54 -25.99
CA ARG A 101 -6.34 -34.94 -26.07
C ARG A 101 -6.59 -33.88 -25.05
N TYR A 102 -6.07 -34.09 -23.83
CA TYR A 102 -6.26 -33.21 -22.68
C TYR A 102 -4.92 -32.73 -22.17
N LEU A 103 -4.88 -31.49 -21.67
CA LEU A 103 -3.68 -30.91 -21.06
C LEU A 103 -3.21 -31.70 -19.84
N SER A 104 -4.14 -32.28 -19.08
CA SER A 104 -3.84 -33.10 -17.89
C SER A 104 -2.87 -34.26 -18.21
N GLU A 105 -2.89 -34.80 -19.45
CA GLU A 105 -2.01 -35.91 -19.83
C GLU A 105 -0.53 -35.51 -19.72
N ALA A 106 -0.17 -34.29 -20.12
CA ALA A 106 1.20 -33.78 -19.99
C ALA A 106 1.59 -33.44 -18.54
N TYR A 107 0.62 -32.97 -17.73
CA TYR A 107 0.83 -32.73 -16.32
C TYR A 107 1.03 -34.00 -15.50
N LEU A 108 0.17 -35.01 -15.71
CA LEU A 108 0.24 -36.29 -15.03
C LEU A 108 1.46 -37.10 -15.48
N LYS A 109 1.96 -36.89 -16.70
CA LYS A 109 3.22 -37.48 -17.15
C LYS A 109 4.43 -36.85 -16.42
N ALA A 110 4.36 -35.61 -16.01
CA ALA A 110 5.39 -34.92 -15.22
C ALA A 110 5.33 -35.30 -13.73
N ASP A 111 4.14 -35.44 -13.17
CA ASP A 111 3.87 -35.83 -11.79
C ASP A 111 2.54 -36.63 -11.76
N GLU A 112 2.62 -37.94 -11.61
CA GLU A 112 1.45 -38.84 -11.62
C GLU A 112 0.46 -38.57 -10.48
N ASN A 113 0.94 -37.98 -9.40
CA ASN A 113 0.15 -37.62 -8.21
C ASN A 113 -0.32 -36.15 -8.23
N TYR A 114 -0.15 -35.43 -9.35
CA TYR A 114 -0.54 -34.04 -9.44
C TYR A 114 -2.03 -33.84 -9.23
N SER A 115 -2.36 -33.15 -8.12
CA SER A 115 -3.73 -32.86 -7.69
C SER A 115 -4.17 -31.41 -7.91
N GLY A 116 -3.24 -30.56 -8.40
CA GLY A 116 -3.51 -29.15 -8.68
C GLY A 116 -4.29 -28.93 -9.98
N ARG A 117 -4.48 -27.66 -10.32
CA ARG A 117 -5.17 -27.24 -11.56
C ARG A 117 -4.24 -27.40 -12.76
N PHE A 118 -4.77 -27.93 -13.84
CA PHE A 118 -4.10 -27.97 -15.14
C PHE A 118 -4.18 -26.59 -15.79
N THR A 119 -3.17 -25.74 -15.54
CA THR A 119 -3.19 -24.31 -15.92
C THR A 119 -2.46 -24.06 -17.25
N VAL A 120 -2.79 -22.96 -17.89
CA VAL A 120 -2.06 -22.38 -18.99
C VAL A 120 -1.61 -20.96 -18.63
N PRO A 121 -0.42 -20.49 -19.07
CA PRO A 121 0.52 -21.15 -19.98
C PRO A 121 1.11 -22.43 -19.39
N ALA A 122 1.41 -23.40 -20.23
CA ALA A 122 2.18 -24.58 -19.87
C ALA A 122 3.24 -24.82 -20.94
N VAL A 123 4.49 -24.97 -20.55
CA VAL A 123 5.59 -25.34 -21.43
C VAL A 123 5.82 -26.83 -21.31
N VAL A 124 5.70 -27.53 -22.40
CA VAL A 124 5.93 -28.99 -22.52
C VAL A 124 7.26 -29.24 -23.24
N ASP A 125 8.12 -30.04 -22.61
CA ASP A 125 9.34 -30.54 -23.25
C ASP A 125 8.96 -31.67 -24.24
N LEU A 126 9.24 -31.47 -25.53
CA LEU A 126 8.89 -32.38 -26.60
C LEU A 126 9.67 -33.70 -26.53
N THR A 127 10.82 -33.72 -25.85
CA THR A 127 11.61 -34.95 -25.70
C THR A 127 10.99 -35.91 -24.69
N THR A 128 10.30 -35.38 -23.69
CA THR A 128 9.67 -36.17 -22.61
C THR A 128 8.13 -36.19 -22.71
N GLY A 129 7.53 -35.18 -23.36
CA GLY A 129 6.09 -34.94 -23.36
C GLY A 129 5.54 -34.50 -22.00
N GLN A 130 6.39 -34.01 -21.11
CA GLN A 130 6.05 -33.58 -19.77
C GLN A 130 5.94 -32.06 -19.69
N VAL A 131 5.02 -31.54 -18.84
CA VAL A 131 5.03 -30.12 -18.43
C VAL A 131 6.28 -29.87 -17.60
N VAL A 132 7.08 -28.89 -18.00
CA VAL A 132 8.32 -28.50 -17.31
C VAL A 132 8.25 -27.13 -16.68
N ASN A 133 7.37 -26.25 -17.21
CA ASN A 133 7.18 -24.93 -16.62
C ASN A 133 5.73 -24.46 -16.84
N ASN A 134 5.07 -24.00 -15.77
CA ASN A 134 3.77 -23.32 -15.80
C ASN A 134 3.78 -22.02 -14.98
N ASP A 135 4.98 -21.45 -14.78
CA ASP A 135 5.17 -20.21 -14.04
C ASP A 135 4.73 -19.00 -14.85
N TYR A 136 3.43 -18.74 -14.85
CA TYR A 136 2.86 -17.60 -15.57
C TYR A 136 3.45 -16.25 -15.15
N PHE A 137 4.10 -16.17 -13.99
CA PHE A 137 4.66 -14.90 -13.52
C PHE A 137 6.04 -14.61 -14.12
N ASN A 138 6.92 -15.61 -14.19
CA ASN A 138 8.31 -15.42 -14.64
C ASN A 138 8.59 -15.93 -16.06
N LEU A 139 7.70 -16.71 -16.66
CA LEU A 139 7.95 -17.37 -17.96
C LEU A 139 8.42 -16.40 -19.05
N THR A 140 7.77 -15.24 -19.18
CA THR A 140 8.13 -14.23 -20.19
C THR A 140 9.49 -13.59 -19.92
N LYS A 141 9.87 -13.40 -18.65
CA LYS A 141 11.20 -12.90 -18.28
C LYS A 141 12.33 -13.82 -18.73
N TYR A 142 12.13 -15.15 -18.63
CA TYR A 142 13.12 -16.09 -19.15
C TYR A 142 13.30 -15.91 -20.65
N TRP A 143 12.21 -15.74 -21.40
CA TRP A 143 12.30 -15.52 -22.85
C TRP A 143 12.96 -14.19 -23.19
N GLU A 144 12.74 -13.16 -22.42
CA GLU A 144 13.32 -11.84 -22.58
C GLU A 144 14.83 -11.79 -22.26
N VAL A 145 15.31 -12.62 -21.35
CA VAL A 145 16.69 -12.60 -20.86
C VAL A 145 17.51 -13.78 -21.41
N GLU A 146 17.07 -15.02 -21.15
CA GLU A 146 17.83 -16.24 -21.44
C GLU A 146 17.80 -16.64 -22.91
N TRP A 147 16.70 -16.28 -23.61
CA TRP A 147 16.49 -16.65 -25.00
C TRP A 147 16.94 -15.62 -26.04
N LYS A 148 17.67 -14.55 -25.60
CA LYS A 148 18.13 -13.46 -26.49
C LYS A 148 18.85 -13.90 -27.75
N LYS A 149 19.60 -15.02 -27.73
CA LYS A 149 20.29 -15.57 -28.90
C LYS A 149 19.35 -16.03 -30.02
N TYR A 150 18.08 -16.19 -29.73
CA TYR A 150 17.07 -16.61 -30.69
C TYR A 150 16.11 -15.49 -31.09
N HIS A 151 16.26 -14.29 -30.55
CA HIS A 151 15.39 -13.18 -30.90
C HIS A 151 15.55 -12.79 -32.38
N LYS A 152 14.43 -12.39 -32.99
CA LYS A 152 14.48 -11.84 -34.37
C LYS A 152 15.30 -10.53 -34.40
N PRO A 153 15.96 -10.21 -35.54
CA PRO A 153 16.60 -8.89 -35.68
C PRO A 153 15.59 -7.76 -35.46
N GLY A 154 15.98 -6.79 -34.63
CA GLY A 154 15.11 -5.67 -34.31
C GLY A 154 13.99 -5.98 -33.30
N ALA A 155 14.03 -7.12 -32.61
CA ALA A 155 13.11 -7.41 -31.52
C ALA A 155 13.17 -6.34 -30.44
N PRO A 156 12.03 -5.92 -29.88
CA PRO A 156 12.02 -4.93 -28.80
C PRO A 156 12.70 -5.49 -27.54
N ASP A 157 13.43 -4.64 -26.80
CA ASP A 157 13.87 -4.95 -25.43
C ASP A 157 12.72 -4.66 -24.45
N LEU A 158 11.97 -5.71 -24.11
CA LEU A 158 10.80 -5.60 -23.23
C LEU A 158 11.19 -5.50 -21.75
N TYR A 159 12.43 -5.84 -21.40
CA TYR A 159 12.93 -5.86 -20.04
C TYR A 159 14.35 -5.28 -19.96
N PRO A 160 14.48 -3.96 -20.33
CA PRO A 160 15.77 -3.28 -20.38
C PRO A 160 16.41 -3.20 -18.99
N GLU A 161 17.72 -3.43 -18.93
CA GLU A 161 18.46 -3.61 -17.69
C GLU A 161 18.31 -2.45 -16.71
N ASN A 162 18.32 -1.22 -17.22
CA ASN A 162 18.17 -0.01 -16.43
C ASN A 162 16.77 0.24 -15.86
N LEU A 163 15.73 -0.50 -16.33
CA LEU A 163 14.35 -0.39 -15.86
C LEU A 163 13.84 -1.66 -15.17
N ARG A 164 14.66 -2.71 -15.05
CA ARG A 164 14.22 -4.01 -14.51
C ARG A 164 13.56 -3.92 -13.17
N ARG A 165 14.16 -3.14 -12.27
CA ARG A 165 13.62 -2.97 -10.93
C ARG A 165 12.23 -2.31 -10.96
N GLU A 166 12.10 -1.20 -11.67
CA GLU A 166 10.84 -0.47 -11.78
C GLU A 166 9.76 -1.28 -12.52
N ILE A 167 10.17 -2.07 -13.52
CA ILE A 167 9.28 -3.01 -14.22
C ILE A 167 8.79 -4.10 -13.25
N ASP A 168 9.68 -4.70 -12.46
CA ASP A 168 9.31 -5.72 -11.50
C ASP A 168 8.36 -5.20 -10.43
N GLU A 169 8.64 -4.02 -9.89
CA GLU A 169 7.77 -3.36 -8.93
C GLU A 169 6.38 -3.06 -9.49
N LEU A 170 6.32 -2.54 -10.71
CA LEU A 170 5.03 -2.30 -11.37
C LEU A 170 4.31 -3.62 -11.69
N ASN A 171 5.03 -4.65 -12.11
CA ASN A 171 4.46 -5.96 -12.41
C ASN A 171 3.84 -6.64 -11.19
N GLU A 172 4.43 -6.50 -10.00
CA GLU A 172 3.82 -6.96 -8.74
C GLU A 172 2.51 -6.22 -8.46
N ILE A 173 2.50 -4.91 -8.63
CA ILE A 173 1.29 -4.10 -8.45
C ILE A 173 0.22 -4.50 -9.46
N LEU A 174 0.57 -4.56 -10.75
CA LEU A 174 -0.35 -4.97 -11.81
C LEU A 174 -0.89 -6.38 -11.56
N TYR A 175 -0.04 -7.30 -11.10
CA TYR A 175 -0.47 -8.64 -10.75
C TYR A 175 -1.51 -8.63 -9.63
N HIS A 176 -1.21 -8.00 -8.51
CA HIS A 176 -2.06 -8.06 -7.33
C HIS A 176 -3.36 -7.27 -7.46
N GLU A 177 -3.33 -6.14 -8.17
CA GLU A 177 -4.41 -5.16 -8.19
C GLU A 177 -5.23 -5.18 -9.48
N ILE A 178 -4.64 -5.56 -10.60
CA ILE A 178 -5.32 -5.62 -11.89
C ILE A 178 -5.46 -7.08 -12.36
N ASN A 179 -4.35 -7.78 -12.68
CA ASN A 179 -4.43 -9.08 -13.35
C ASN A 179 -5.12 -10.13 -12.47
N ASN A 180 -4.79 -10.20 -11.18
CA ASN A 180 -5.46 -11.05 -10.20
C ASN A 180 -6.58 -10.31 -9.46
N GLY A 181 -6.55 -8.97 -9.41
CA GLY A 181 -7.58 -8.13 -8.79
C GLY A 181 -8.96 -8.38 -9.35
N VAL A 182 -9.10 -8.47 -10.68
CA VAL A 182 -10.39 -8.78 -11.33
C VAL A 182 -10.93 -10.16 -10.91
N TYR A 183 -10.07 -11.14 -10.66
CA TYR A 183 -10.48 -12.46 -10.16
C TYR A 183 -10.82 -12.44 -8.68
N LYS A 184 -10.14 -11.62 -7.87
CA LYS A 184 -10.49 -11.44 -6.46
C LYS A 184 -11.90 -10.88 -6.34
N ALA A 185 -12.28 -9.92 -7.17
CA ALA A 185 -13.66 -9.41 -7.21
C ALA A 185 -14.64 -10.46 -7.74
N GLY A 186 -14.35 -11.09 -8.89
CA GLY A 186 -15.25 -12.04 -9.54
C GLY A 186 -15.50 -13.33 -8.76
N PHE A 187 -14.57 -13.74 -7.89
CA PHE A 187 -14.68 -14.96 -7.08
C PHE A 187 -14.85 -14.70 -5.59
N ALA A 188 -15.00 -13.45 -5.17
CA ALA A 188 -15.34 -13.11 -3.79
C ALA A 188 -16.60 -13.86 -3.32
N ARG A 189 -16.62 -14.24 -2.03
CA ARG A 189 -17.75 -14.90 -1.36
C ARG A 189 -18.24 -14.13 -0.14
N SER A 190 -17.77 -12.89 0.04
CA SER A 190 -18.34 -11.93 0.96
C SER A 190 -18.43 -10.56 0.29
N GLN A 191 -19.34 -9.72 0.79
CA GLN A 191 -19.50 -8.36 0.27
C GLN A 191 -18.25 -7.54 0.55
N GLU A 192 -17.61 -7.74 1.69
CA GLU A 192 -16.39 -7.07 2.12
C GLU A 192 -15.24 -7.40 1.17
N ALA A 193 -14.99 -8.69 0.89
CA ALA A 193 -13.94 -9.12 -0.03
C ALA A 193 -14.17 -8.60 -1.46
N TYR A 194 -15.42 -8.58 -1.92
CA TYR A 194 -15.77 -8.00 -3.21
C TYR A 194 -15.50 -6.49 -3.24
N ASN A 195 -15.98 -5.75 -2.22
CA ASN A 195 -15.81 -4.30 -2.16
C ASN A 195 -14.32 -3.91 -2.12
N GLU A 196 -13.51 -4.61 -1.33
CA GLU A 196 -12.06 -4.38 -1.26
C GLU A 196 -11.41 -4.58 -2.64
N ALA A 197 -11.66 -5.72 -3.27
CA ALA A 197 -11.09 -6.04 -4.58
C ALA A 197 -11.56 -5.08 -5.68
N TYR A 198 -12.86 -4.73 -5.68
CA TYR A 198 -13.47 -3.78 -6.62
C TYR A 198 -12.82 -2.40 -6.52
N ASN A 199 -12.74 -1.86 -5.30
CA ASN A 199 -12.16 -0.54 -5.06
C ASN A 199 -10.68 -0.50 -5.46
N LEU A 200 -9.94 -1.57 -5.16
CA LEU A 200 -8.52 -1.66 -5.51
C LEU A 200 -8.29 -1.67 -7.03
N VAL A 201 -9.09 -2.44 -7.77
CA VAL A 201 -9.03 -2.46 -9.25
C VAL A 201 -9.27 -1.08 -9.82
N PHE A 202 -10.35 -0.39 -9.38
CA PHE A 202 -10.69 0.91 -9.96
C PHE A 202 -9.76 2.03 -9.54
N SER A 203 -9.26 2.03 -8.30
CA SER A 203 -8.21 2.97 -7.88
C SER A 203 -6.95 2.83 -8.73
N ARG A 204 -6.59 1.58 -9.08
CA ARG A 204 -5.43 1.34 -9.95
C ARG A 204 -5.71 1.75 -11.40
N LEU A 205 -6.90 1.53 -11.91
CA LEU A 205 -7.28 2.00 -13.25
C LEU A 205 -7.25 3.54 -13.34
N ASP A 206 -7.74 4.25 -12.31
CA ASP A 206 -7.67 5.72 -12.24
C ASP A 206 -6.22 6.22 -12.25
N TRP A 207 -5.34 5.57 -11.48
CA TRP A 207 -3.92 5.89 -11.48
C TRP A 207 -3.24 5.63 -12.84
N LEU A 208 -3.59 4.51 -13.50
CA LEU A 208 -3.08 4.18 -14.84
C LEU A 208 -3.59 5.17 -15.89
N GLU A 209 -4.84 5.61 -15.79
CA GLU A 209 -5.43 6.64 -16.66
C GLU A 209 -4.62 7.94 -16.58
N GLU A 210 -4.27 8.40 -15.36
CA GLU A 210 -3.45 9.59 -15.17
C GLU A 210 -2.01 9.39 -15.70
N ARG A 211 -1.39 8.24 -15.40
CA ARG A 211 -0.03 7.92 -15.85
C ARG A 211 0.06 7.91 -17.36
N LEU A 212 -0.87 7.24 -18.03
CA LEU A 212 -0.93 7.14 -19.49
C LEU A 212 -1.39 8.44 -20.18
N GLY A 213 -1.87 9.41 -19.43
CA GLY A 213 -2.05 10.77 -19.92
C GLY A 213 -0.75 11.55 -20.14
N LYS A 214 0.36 11.07 -19.53
CA LYS A 214 1.68 11.73 -19.51
C LYS A 214 2.73 11.00 -20.36
N SER A 215 2.51 9.74 -20.71
CA SER A 215 3.44 8.92 -21.51
C SER A 215 2.68 7.99 -22.44
N ARG A 216 3.29 7.62 -23.57
CA ARG A 216 2.65 6.73 -24.55
C ARG A 216 2.43 5.33 -23.97
N TYR A 217 3.45 4.75 -23.33
CA TYR A 217 3.43 3.45 -22.66
C TYR A 217 3.80 3.61 -21.18
N LEU A 218 3.78 2.53 -20.41
CA LEU A 218 3.98 2.58 -18.96
C LEU A 218 5.35 3.12 -18.53
N PHE A 219 6.39 2.94 -19.36
CA PHE A 219 7.75 3.42 -19.10
C PHE A 219 8.27 4.38 -20.20
N GLY A 220 7.40 5.14 -20.84
CA GLY A 220 7.78 6.14 -21.83
C GLY A 220 7.29 5.82 -23.23
N ASP A 221 8.21 5.87 -24.21
CA ASP A 221 7.88 5.73 -25.65
C ASP A 221 8.07 4.31 -26.19
N SER A 222 8.62 3.40 -25.39
CA SER A 222 8.85 2.02 -25.75
C SER A 222 7.99 1.06 -24.93
N ILE A 223 7.49 0.01 -25.59
CA ILE A 223 6.72 -1.06 -24.95
C ILE A 223 7.65 -1.87 -24.05
N THR A 224 7.18 -2.18 -22.86
CA THR A 224 7.85 -3.05 -21.90
C THR A 224 6.98 -4.26 -21.55
N GLU A 225 7.55 -5.19 -20.80
CA GLU A 225 6.84 -6.37 -20.32
C GLU A 225 5.60 -6.00 -19.48
N SER A 226 5.65 -4.87 -18.74
CA SER A 226 4.50 -4.34 -17.99
C SER A 226 3.32 -3.97 -18.89
N ASP A 227 3.57 -3.43 -20.08
CA ASP A 227 2.53 -3.09 -21.04
C ASP A 227 1.80 -4.34 -21.55
N VAL A 228 2.53 -5.41 -21.79
CA VAL A 228 1.94 -6.69 -22.19
C VAL A 228 1.10 -7.28 -21.06
N ARG A 229 1.57 -7.20 -19.81
CA ARG A 229 0.83 -7.64 -18.62
C ARG A 229 -0.47 -6.89 -18.40
N LEU A 230 -0.46 -5.58 -18.58
CA LEU A 230 -1.65 -4.76 -18.44
C LEU A 230 -2.64 -5.02 -19.56
N TYR A 231 -2.16 -5.03 -20.82
CA TYR A 231 -2.99 -5.20 -22.00
C TYR A 231 -3.92 -6.41 -21.93
N VAL A 232 -3.39 -7.59 -21.59
CA VAL A 232 -4.18 -8.83 -21.62
C VAL A 232 -5.39 -8.83 -20.68
N THR A 233 -5.32 -8.07 -19.60
CA THR A 233 -6.45 -7.88 -18.68
C THR A 233 -7.43 -6.83 -19.23
N LEU A 234 -6.92 -5.69 -19.70
CA LEU A 234 -7.77 -4.61 -20.23
C LEU A 234 -8.53 -5.07 -21.50
N ALA A 235 -7.91 -5.88 -22.36
CA ALA A 235 -8.57 -6.45 -23.55
C ALA A 235 -9.78 -7.34 -23.20
N ARG A 236 -9.83 -7.88 -22.00
CA ARG A 236 -10.95 -8.72 -21.51
C ARG A 236 -11.98 -7.93 -20.71
N PHE A 237 -11.66 -6.73 -20.31
CA PHE A 237 -12.41 -6.02 -19.25
C PHE A 237 -13.88 -5.80 -19.66
N ASP A 238 -14.12 -5.11 -20.76
CA ASP A 238 -15.47 -4.74 -21.20
C ASP A 238 -16.30 -5.94 -21.68
N SER A 239 -15.64 -6.95 -22.28
CA SER A 239 -16.30 -8.12 -22.84
C SER A 239 -16.55 -9.26 -21.84
N ALA A 240 -15.82 -9.29 -20.73
CA ALA A 240 -15.85 -10.39 -19.77
C ALA A 240 -15.99 -9.93 -18.30
N TYR A 241 -15.11 -9.06 -17.83
CA TYR A 241 -15.03 -8.74 -16.39
C TYR A 241 -16.09 -7.73 -15.95
N TYR A 242 -16.42 -6.76 -16.79
CA TYR A 242 -17.40 -5.72 -16.48
C TYR A 242 -18.75 -6.32 -16.00
N ASN A 243 -19.32 -7.23 -16.76
CA ASN A 243 -20.56 -7.89 -16.40
C ASN A 243 -20.32 -9.20 -15.63
N GLY A 244 -19.37 -10.04 -16.06
CA GLY A 244 -19.16 -11.37 -15.54
C GLY A 244 -18.59 -11.40 -14.14
N PHE A 245 -17.74 -10.42 -13.78
CA PHE A 245 -17.14 -10.26 -12.47
C PHE A 245 -17.70 -9.04 -11.72
N GLN A 246 -18.74 -8.41 -12.26
CA GLN A 246 -19.44 -7.26 -11.67
C GLN A 246 -18.53 -6.03 -11.44
N LEU A 247 -17.47 -5.87 -12.24
CA LEU A 247 -16.58 -4.72 -12.20
C LEU A 247 -17.17 -3.56 -13.03
N ASN A 248 -18.30 -3.04 -12.63
CA ASN A 248 -19.22 -2.27 -13.46
C ASN A 248 -19.28 -0.76 -13.14
N ARG A 249 -18.25 -0.18 -12.48
CA ARG A 249 -18.16 1.28 -12.31
C ARG A 249 -17.97 1.98 -13.66
N SER A 250 -16.96 1.52 -14.41
CA SER A 250 -16.57 2.11 -15.68
C SER A 250 -16.03 1.02 -16.60
N ARG A 251 -16.29 1.11 -17.90
CA ARG A 251 -15.67 0.28 -18.93
C ARG A 251 -14.30 0.87 -19.29
N ILE A 252 -13.43 0.09 -19.92
CA ILE A 252 -12.17 0.65 -20.43
C ILE A 252 -12.43 1.71 -21.49
N THR A 253 -13.51 1.57 -22.27
CA THR A 253 -13.95 2.58 -23.24
C THR A 253 -14.38 3.93 -22.60
N ASP A 254 -14.65 3.96 -21.30
CA ASP A 254 -15.03 5.19 -20.59
C ASP A 254 -13.79 5.98 -20.10
N PHE A 255 -12.58 5.40 -20.16
CA PHE A 255 -11.31 6.04 -19.83
C PHE A 255 -10.60 6.54 -21.09
N LYS A 256 -10.31 7.82 -21.16
CA LYS A 256 -9.73 8.44 -22.35
C LYS A 256 -8.35 7.89 -22.73
N ASN A 257 -7.45 7.83 -21.75
CA ASN A 257 -6.05 7.43 -21.97
C ASN A 257 -5.88 5.93 -22.03
N LEU A 258 -6.51 5.18 -21.12
CA LEU A 258 -6.52 3.72 -21.16
C LEU A 258 -7.14 3.19 -22.44
N TRP A 259 -8.24 3.76 -22.91
CA TRP A 259 -8.87 3.36 -24.17
C TRP A 259 -7.97 3.67 -25.38
N GLY A 260 -7.32 4.82 -25.41
CA GLY A 260 -6.32 5.12 -26.41
C GLY A 260 -5.13 4.13 -26.39
N TYR A 261 -4.63 3.85 -25.18
CA TYR A 261 -3.51 2.98 -24.93
C TYR A 261 -3.76 1.51 -25.39
N VAL A 262 -4.89 0.92 -25.05
CA VAL A 262 -5.17 -0.46 -25.48
C VAL A 262 -5.32 -0.57 -26.99
N ARG A 263 -5.85 0.49 -27.66
CA ARG A 263 -5.93 0.53 -29.12
C ARG A 263 -4.58 0.74 -29.79
N ASP A 264 -3.68 1.52 -29.18
CA ASP A 264 -2.30 1.67 -29.63
C ASP A 264 -1.59 0.31 -29.65
N LEU A 265 -1.65 -0.45 -28.55
CA LEU A 265 -1.10 -1.79 -28.48
C LEU A 265 -1.83 -2.75 -29.46
N TYR A 266 -3.16 -2.72 -29.53
CA TYR A 266 -3.95 -3.55 -30.44
C TYR A 266 -3.66 -3.27 -31.93
N SER A 267 -3.17 -2.09 -32.26
CA SER A 267 -2.77 -1.77 -33.65
C SER A 267 -1.56 -2.58 -34.15
N LEU A 268 -0.80 -3.17 -33.22
CA LEU A 268 0.35 -4.01 -33.53
C LEU A 268 -0.10 -5.44 -33.86
N PRO A 269 0.44 -6.09 -34.93
CA PRO A 269 0.05 -7.42 -35.31
C PRO A 269 0.17 -8.47 -34.21
N GLU A 270 1.23 -8.38 -33.39
CA GLU A 270 1.51 -9.33 -32.31
C GLU A 270 0.42 -9.32 -31.22
N PHE A 271 -0.21 -8.19 -30.99
CA PHE A 271 -1.34 -8.03 -30.06
C PHE A 271 -2.66 -8.36 -30.74
N LYS A 272 -2.90 -7.81 -31.93
CA LYS A 272 -4.18 -7.92 -32.66
C LYS A 272 -4.51 -9.35 -33.04
N GLU A 273 -3.56 -10.04 -33.68
CA GLU A 273 -3.77 -11.38 -34.21
C GLU A 273 -3.82 -12.46 -33.10
N THR A 274 -3.38 -12.12 -31.89
CA THR A 274 -3.45 -13.03 -30.75
C THR A 274 -4.66 -12.75 -29.86
N THR A 275 -5.40 -11.66 -30.09
CA THR A 275 -6.59 -11.28 -29.32
C THR A 275 -7.86 -11.81 -29.97
N ASP A 276 -8.38 -12.91 -29.44
CA ASP A 276 -9.63 -13.52 -29.88
C ASP A 276 -10.76 -13.18 -28.90
N PHE A 277 -11.50 -12.10 -29.23
CA PHE A 277 -12.62 -11.63 -28.41
C PHE A 277 -13.77 -12.64 -28.33
N GLU A 278 -13.99 -13.45 -29.39
CA GLU A 278 -15.03 -14.47 -29.40
C GLU A 278 -14.68 -15.61 -28.41
N ALA A 279 -13.44 -16.10 -28.47
CA ALA A 279 -12.94 -17.06 -27.50
C ALA A 279 -12.99 -16.55 -26.06
N ILE A 280 -12.63 -15.30 -25.84
CA ILE A 280 -12.72 -14.64 -24.53
C ILE A 280 -14.16 -14.64 -24.02
N LYS A 281 -15.11 -14.15 -24.81
CA LYS A 281 -16.54 -14.12 -24.44
C LYS A 281 -17.08 -15.51 -24.16
N LYS A 282 -16.84 -16.48 -25.04
CA LYS A 282 -17.30 -17.87 -24.86
C LYS A 282 -16.78 -18.45 -23.55
N HIS A 283 -15.48 -18.32 -23.27
CA HIS A 283 -14.90 -18.87 -22.04
C HIS A 283 -15.53 -18.30 -20.78
N TYR A 284 -15.52 -16.96 -20.68
CA TYR A 284 -15.97 -16.33 -19.45
C TYR A 284 -17.46 -16.54 -19.21
N HIS A 285 -18.29 -16.48 -20.22
CA HIS A 285 -19.75 -16.65 -20.05
C HIS A 285 -20.20 -18.10 -19.99
N LEU A 286 -19.45 -19.04 -20.57
CA LEU A 286 -19.85 -20.46 -20.58
C LEU A 286 -19.15 -21.29 -19.49
N CYS A 287 -17.95 -20.88 -19.02
CA CYS A 287 -17.13 -21.68 -18.12
C CYS A 287 -16.76 -21.01 -16.80
N ALA A 288 -16.64 -19.68 -16.76
CA ALA A 288 -16.07 -18.99 -15.61
C ALA A 288 -17.09 -18.20 -14.77
N VAL A 289 -18.15 -17.69 -15.37
CA VAL A 289 -19.17 -16.91 -14.66
C VAL A 289 -20.19 -17.83 -14.02
N ALA A 290 -20.30 -17.77 -12.70
CA ALA A 290 -21.37 -18.42 -11.98
C ALA A 290 -22.71 -17.70 -12.27
N GLY A 291 -23.79 -18.47 -12.45
CA GLY A 291 -25.13 -17.89 -12.60
C GLY A 291 -25.57 -17.68 -14.07
N ASN A 292 -24.93 -18.31 -15.04
CA ASN A 292 -25.39 -18.36 -16.42
C ASN A 292 -25.98 -19.73 -16.79
N PRO A 293 -27.13 -20.13 -16.23
CA PRO A 293 -27.67 -21.48 -16.39
C PRO A 293 -28.12 -21.79 -17.83
N TYR A 294 -28.42 -20.77 -18.60
CA TYR A 294 -28.89 -20.92 -19.99
C TYR A 294 -27.72 -20.83 -21.03
N LYS A 295 -26.45 -20.72 -20.56
CA LYS A 295 -25.25 -20.66 -21.41
C LYS A 295 -25.34 -19.57 -22.50
N ILE A 296 -25.87 -18.39 -22.16
CA ILE A 296 -25.99 -17.26 -23.06
C ILE A 296 -24.63 -16.55 -23.16
N VAL A 297 -24.14 -16.34 -24.38
CA VAL A 297 -22.98 -15.48 -24.66
C VAL A 297 -23.51 -14.10 -25.07
N PRO A 298 -23.24 -13.02 -24.33
CA PRO A 298 -23.72 -11.68 -24.64
C PRO A 298 -23.30 -11.23 -26.05
N LYS A 299 -24.19 -10.55 -26.78
CA LYS A 299 -23.88 -10.03 -28.11
C LYS A 299 -22.86 -8.88 -28.06
N GLY A 300 -23.02 -7.95 -27.11
CA GLY A 300 -22.08 -6.83 -26.90
C GLY A 300 -20.83 -7.23 -26.11
N PRO A 301 -19.88 -6.26 -25.90
CA PRO A 301 -19.90 -4.92 -26.50
C PRO A 301 -19.61 -4.90 -27.99
N ASP A 302 -19.81 -3.72 -28.65
CA ASP A 302 -19.34 -3.51 -30.03
C ASP A 302 -17.80 -3.40 -30.02
N LEU A 303 -17.16 -4.34 -30.71
CA LEU A 303 -15.70 -4.47 -30.76
C LEU A 303 -15.09 -3.78 -32.01
N THR A 304 -15.90 -3.20 -32.90
CA THR A 304 -15.41 -2.52 -34.11
C THR A 304 -14.58 -1.29 -33.77
N SER A 305 -14.88 -0.64 -32.63
CA SER A 305 -14.17 0.53 -32.11
C SER A 305 -12.69 0.25 -31.76
N TRP A 306 -12.30 -1.00 -31.58
CA TRP A 306 -10.89 -1.38 -31.35
C TRP A 306 -9.99 -1.04 -32.54
N ASN A 307 -10.55 -0.95 -33.76
CA ASN A 307 -9.82 -0.62 -34.98
C ASN A 307 -9.80 0.89 -35.29
N THR A 308 -10.35 1.73 -34.40
CA THR A 308 -10.33 3.18 -34.59
C THR A 308 -8.98 3.78 -34.19
N PRO A 309 -8.56 4.91 -34.81
CA PRO A 309 -7.28 5.54 -34.48
C PRO A 309 -7.13 5.83 -32.99
N HIS A 310 -5.98 5.52 -32.41
CA HIS A 310 -5.71 5.65 -30.98
C HIS A 310 -5.28 7.07 -30.55
N GLY A 311 -4.68 7.84 -31.48
CA GLY A 311 -4.31 9.25 -31.26
C GLY A 311 -3.14 9.48 -30.28
N ARG A 312 -2.35 8.45 -29.97
CA ARG A 312 -1.28 8.52 -28.97
C ARG A 312 0.10 8.86 -29.53
N ASP A 313 0.26 8.88 -30.86
CA ASP A 313 1.53 9.19 -31.53
C ASP A 313 2.11 10.57 -31.18
N LYS A 314 1.27 11.49 -30.66
CA LYS A 314 1.65 12.86 -30.33
C LYS A 314 1.96 13.06 -28.85
N ILE A 315 1.86 12.03 -28.03
CA ILE A 315 2.17 12.14 -26.60
C ILE A 315 3.70 12.17 -26.45
N GLN A 316 4.23 13.32 -26.02
CA GLN A 316 5.64 13.47 -25.71
C GLN A 316 5.92 12.94 -24.32
N PHE A 317 6.99 12.15 -24.18
CA PHE A 317 7.48 11.68 -22.90
C PHE A 317 8.01 12.86 -22.06
N HIS A 318 7.43 13.07 -20.91
CA HIS A 318 7.96 14.00 -19.92
C HIS A 318 8.76 13.21 -18.87
N THR A 319 10.09 13.40 -18.88
CA THR A 319 10.97 12.86 -17.83
C THR A 319 10.50 13.40 -16.48
N GLY A 320 10.00 12.56 -15.62
CA GLY A 320 9.45 12.95 -14.31
C GLY A 320 8.19 12.18 -13.94
N ASN A 321 8.11 10.90 -14.34
CA ASN A 321 7.07 10.02 -13.83
C ASN A 321 7.09 10.04 -12.30
N SER A 322 5.94 10.34 -11.71
CA SER A 322 5.74 10.14 -10.29
C SER A 322 6.10 8.68 -9.97
N PRO A 323 6.83 8.41 -8.88
CA PRO A 323 7.15 7.05 -8.49
C PRO A 323 5.87 6.22 -8.42
N VAL A 324 5.98 4.95 -8.80
CA VAL A 324 4.85 4.02 -8.75
C VAL A 324 4.44 3.87 -7.29
N PRO A 325 3.19 4.18 -6.90
CA PRO A 325 2.75 3.96 -5.54
C PRO A 325 2.83 2.47 -5.22
N ARG A 326 3.57 2.12 -4.16
CA ARG A 326 3.72 0.74 -3.70
C ARG A 326 2.81 0.48 -2.53
N PRO A 327 2.15 -0.68 -2.47
CA PRO A 327 1.48 -1.11 -1.26
C PRO A 327 2.48 -1.18 -0.10
N ARG A 328 2.03 -0.76 1.09
CA ARG A 328 2.82 -0.98 2.30
C ARG A 328 3.07 -2.49 2.52
N PRO A 329 4.19 -2.89 3.13
CA PRO A 329 4.39 -4.27 3.54
C PRO A 329 3.20 -4.75 4.37
N LYS A 330 2.63 -5.91 4.02
CA LYS A 330 1.47 -6.48 4.74
C LYS A 330 1.82 -6.91 6.15
N GLU A 331 3.02 -7.41 6.32
CA GLU A 331 3.56 -7.87 7.61
C GLU A 331 4.92 -7.21 7.80
N ILE A 332 5.10 -6.59 8.98
CA ILE A 332 6.40 -6.13 9.42
C ILE A 332 6.92 -7.24 10.33
N GLU A 333 7.92 -7.94 9.84
CA GLU A 333 8.59 -8.98 10.61
C GLU A 333 9.16 -8.38 11.91
N ASN A 334 9.07 -9.14 13.00
CA ASN A 334 9.70 -8.84 14.30
C ASN A 334 9.10 -7.67 15.13
N GLU A 335 7.82 -7.36 15.01
CA GLU A 335 7.16 -6.45 15.98
C GLU A 335 6.58 -7.15 17.21
N ILE A 336 6.62 -8.48 17.25
CA ILE A 336 6.19 -9.27 18.40
C ILE A 336 7.35 -10.21 18.80
N ASP A 337 7.74 -10.17 20.07
CA ASP A 337 8.76 -11.07 20.59
C ASP A 337 8.21 -12.47 20.92
N GLU A 338 9.09 -13.39 21.30
CA GLU A 338 8.74 -14.78 21.65
C GLU A 338 7.76 -14.88 22.84
N ARG A 339 7.66 -13.84 23.69
CA ARG A 339 6.74 -13.76 24.81
C ARG A 339 5.38 -13.14 24.43
N GLY A 340 5.22 -12.72 23.19
CA GLY A 340 4.03 -12.04 22.71
C GLY A 340 3.99 -10.54 23.03
N ALA A 341 5.12 -9.92 23.39
CA ALA A 341 5.21 -8.50 23.66
C ALA A 341 5.49 -7.72 22.38
N PHE A 342 4.84 -6.54 22.26
CA PHE A 342 5.04 -5.64 21.12
C PHE A 342 6.38 -4.92 21.21
N ILE A 343 7.20 -5.06 20.16
CA ILE A 343 8.47 -4.38 19.96
C ILE A 343 8.31 -3.38 18.82
N ARG A 344 8.44 -2.10 19.14
CA ARG A 344 8.37 -1.05 18.11
C ARG A 344 9.65 -1.03 17.28
N GLN A 345 9.48 -1.04 15.96
CA GLN A 345 10.61 -0.89 15.03
C GLN A 345 11.27 0.50 15.18
N PRO A 346 12.61 0.58 15.12
CA PRO A 346 13.31 1.86 15.11
C PRO A 346 12.96 2.66 13.86
N ASN A 347 13.08 3.98 13.97
CA ASN A 347 12.96 4.85 12.80
C ASN A 347 14.17 4.68 11.88
N HIS A 348 13.95 4.76 10.58
CA HIS A 348 15.00 4.57 9.57
C HIS A 348 15.66 5.90 9.17
N PHE A 349 14.85 6.97 9.04
CA PHE A 349 15.32 8.29 8.61
C PHE A 349 15.52 9.15 9.85
N THR A 350 16.75 9.12 10.40
CA THR A 350 17.09 9.76 11.69
C THR A 350 18.27 10.73 11.59
N THR A 351 18.64 11.14 10.37
CA THR A 351 19.72 12.10 10.17
C THR A 351 19.44 13.37 10.98
N PRO A 352 20.36 13.79 11.88
CA PRO A 352 20.15 14.96 12.72
C PRO A 352 20.17 16.26 11.92
N PHE A 353 19.58 17.30 12.50
CA PHE A 353 19.73 18.66 12.03
C PHE A 353 20.82 19.37 12.81
N GLY A 354 21.74 20.02 12.11
CA GLY A 354 22.86 20.75 12.71
C GLY A 354 23.85 21.31 11.70
N GLU A 355 25.04 21.69 12.17
CA GLU A 355 26.07 22.31 11.35
C GLU A 355 27.23 21.37 10.98
N ALA A 356 27.28 20.15 11.53
CA ALA A 356 28.33 19.19 11.25
C ALA A 356 28.17 18.58 9.84
N GLU A 357 29.27 18.02 9.32
CA GLU A 357 29.24 17.30 8.04
C GLU A 357 28.33 16.07 8.11
N GLY A 358 27.46 15.91 7.12
CA GLY A 358 26.47 14.83 7.09
C GLY A 358 25.16 15.13 7.80
N GLU A 359 25.05 16.24 8.54
CA GLU A 359 23.80 16.69 9.15
C GLU A 359 22.93 17.48 8.16
N LEU A 360 21.61 17.43 8.38
CA LEU A 360 20.67 18.23 7.62
C LEU A 360 20.74 19.70 8.05
N LYS A 361 20.69 20.60 7.09
CA LYS A 361 20.66 22.04 7.38
C LYS A 361 19.23 22.52 7.63
N ALA A 362 19.01 23.24 8.71
CA ALA A 362 17.75 23.93 8.94
C ALA A 362 17.65 25.12 7.97
N GLU A 363 16.65 25.10 7.10
CA GLU A 363 16.43 26.13 6.07
C GLU A 363 14.94 26.49 6.02
N ARG A 364 14.67 27.81 5.94
CA ARG A 364 13.27 28.30 5.88
C ARG A 364 12.60 27.86 4.58
N GLY A 365 11.43 27.24 4.68
CA GLY A 365 10.60 26.86 3.55
C GLY A 365 11.08 25.63 2.77
N ARG A 366 12.15 24.98 3.20
CA ARG A 366 12.70 23.79 2.54
C ARG A 366 11.98 22.50 2.92
N TYR A 367 11.39 22.44 4.11
CA TYR A 367 10.83 21.21 4.66
C TYR A 367 9.32 21.28 4.83
N ARG A 368 8.67 20.11 4.68
CA ARG A 368 7.24 19.95 4.86
C ARG A 368 6.95 18.80 5.80
N LEU A 369 6.22 19.09 6.88
CA LEU A 369 5.81 18.12 7.89
C LEU A 369 4.50 17.45 7.49
N PHE A 370 4.48 16.13 7.46
CA PHE A 370 3.27 15.35 7.31
C PHE A 370 2.86 14.71 8.64
N TRP A 371 1.57 14.84 8.97
CA TRP A 371 1.04 14.36 10.22
C TRP A 371 -0.42 13.89 10.11
N ALA A 372 -0.93 13.19 11.12
CA ALA A 372 -2.29 12.67 11.14
C ALA A 372 -2.99 13.02 12.46
N LYS A 373 -4.24 13.48 12.37
CA LYS A 373 -5.06 13.93 13.50
C LYS A 373 -5.17 12.86 14.61
N GLY A 374 -5.32 11.58 14.25
CA GLY A 374 -5.39 10.48 15.20
C GLY A 374 -4.06 10.05 15.80
N CYS A 375 -2.92 10.37 15.18
CA CYS A 375 -1.60 9.90 15.58
C CYS A 375 -0.95 10.79 16.64
N HIS A 376 -0.68 10.28 17.84
CA HIS A 376 -0.04 11.05 18.90
C HIS A 376 1.44 11.38 18.59
N TRP A 377 2.14 10.47 17.92
CA TRP A 377 3.55 10.67 17.55
C TRP A 377 3.76 11.90 16.68
N SER A 378 2.88 12.09 15.68
CA SER A 378 2.95 13.22 14.77
C SER A 378 2.27 14.50 15.33
N ASN A 379 1.30 14.35 16.20
CA ASN A 379 0.62 15.48 16.84
C ASN A 379 1.57 16.31 17.72
N ARG A 380 2.56 15.67 18.36
CA ARG A 380 3.60 16.39 19.08
C ARG A 380 4.34 17.37 18.17
N ALA A 381 4.74 16.92 16.99
CA ALA A 381 5.46 17.77 16.04
C ALA A 381 4.59 18.94 15.54
N SER A 382 3.29 18.75 15.33
CA SER A 382 2.38 19.84 14.93
C SER A 382 2.20 20.88 16.05
N ILE A 383 2.07 20.44 17.31
CA ILE A 383 1.96 21.34 18.47
C ILE A 383 3.25 22.14 18.66
N VAL A 384 4.42 21.48 18.67
CA VAL A 384 5.71 22.17 18.86
C VAL A 384 5.98 23.16 17.74
N ARG A 385 5.64 22.80 16.49
CA ARG A 385 5.76 23.71 15.33
C ARG A 385 4.96 25.00 15.55
N GLU A 386 3.71 24.91 16.04
CA GLU A 386 2.86 26.07 16.30
C GLU A 386 3.32 26.85 17.53
N LEU A 387 3.73 26.17 18.63
CA LEU A 387 4.28 26.85 19.81
C LEU A 387 5.51 27.69 19.49
N LEU A 388 6.35 27.22 18.58
CA LEU A 388 7.59 27.91 18.20
C LEU A 388 7.41 28.92 17.06
N GLY A 389 6.21 29.07 16.52
CA GLY A 389 5.94 29.97 15.41
C GLY A 389 6.72 29.61 14.14
N LEU A 390 6.81 28.32 13.82
CA LEU A 390 7.56 27.79 12.66
C LEU A 390 6.71 27.62 11.39
N GLU A 391 5.52 28.26 11.33
CA GLU A 391 4.54 28.04 10.25
C GLU A 391 5.09 28.42 8.88
N GLU A 392 5.90 29.47 8.81
CA GLU A 392 6.52 29.90 7.57
C GLU A 392 7.85 29.17 7.26
N ALA A 393 8.48 28.59 8.28
CA ALA A 393 9.75 27.88 8.11
C ALA A 393 9.54 26.41 7.69
N ILE A 394 8.51 25.77 8.23
CA ILE A 394 8.20 24.36 7.98
C ILE A 394 6.76 24.27 7.50
N GLY A 395 6.57 23.95 6.22
CA GLY A 395 5.23 23.67 5.67
C GLY A 395 4.59 22.46 6.34
N ILE A 396 3.25 22.34 6.28
CA ILE A 396 2.53 21.23 6.93
C ILE A 396 1.40 20.73 6.04
N ASN A 397 1.06 19.44 6.12
CA ASN A 397 -0.18 18.90 5.58
C ASN A 397 -0.63 17.66 6.35
N LEU A 398 -1.92 17.36 6.24
CA LEU A 398 -2.57 16.23 6.88
C LEU A 398 -2.60 15.01 5.96
N VAL A 399 -2.39 13.85 6.56
CA VAL A 399 -2.66 12.56 5.94
C VAL A 399 -3.69 11.79 6.76
N GLY A 400 -4.42 10.90 6.11
CA GLY A 400 -5.40 10.01 6.72
C GLY A 400 -5.39 8.64 6.06
N HIS A 401 -6.27 7.76 6.52
CA HIS A 401 -6.50 6.47 5.88
C HIS A 401 -7.79 6.53 5.06
N SER A 402 -7.77 6.00 3.85
CA SER A 402 -8.99 5.69 3.11
C SER A 402 -9.24 4.19 3.10
N LYS A 403 -10.51 3.79 3.08
CA LYS A 403 -10.87 2.37 2.93
C LYS A 403 -10.48 1.84 1.56
N GLU A 404 -10.60 2.68 0.54
CA GLU A 404 -10.35 2.35 -0.87
C GLU A 404 -8.87 2.06 -1.14
N ASN A 405 -7.97 2.80 -0.48
CA ASN A 405 -6.53 2.75 -0.69
C ASN A 405 -5.75 2.27 0.54
N SER A 406 -6.39 1.48 1.41
CA SER A 406 -5.78 1.06 2.69
C SER A 406 -4.44 0.33 2.53
N ALA A 407 -4.24 -0.34 1.39
CA ALA A 407 -2.99 -1.02 1.06
C ALA A 407 -1.77 -0.09 0.93
N TYR A 408 -2.00 1.18 0.59
CA TYR A 408 -0.90 2.17 0.42
C TYR A 408 -0.55 2.94 1.70
N GLY A 409 -1.33 2.78 2.77
CA GLY A 409 -1.11 3.44 4.05
C GLY A 409 -1.70 4.86 4.09
N TRP A 410 -0.86 5.84 4.39
CA TRP A 410 -1.28 7.23 4.56
C TRP A 410 -1.50 7.92 3.22
N GLU A 411 -2.67 8.52 3.03
CA GLU A 411 -3.11 9.25 1.85
C GLU A 411 -3.50 10.68 2.20
N PHE A 412 -3.40 11.62 1.24
CA PHE A 412 -3.79 13.02 1.42
C PHE A 412 -5.30 13.22 1.29
N VAL A 413 -6.09 12.44 2.03
CA VAL A 413 -7.57 12.38 1.96
C VAL A 413 -8.28 13.70 2.25
N TYR A 414 -7.63 14.64 2.91
CA TYR A 414 -8.21 15.93 3.27
C TYR A 414 -8.06 17.00 2.17
N ASN A 415 -7.37 16.69 1.08
CA ASN A 415 -7.21 17.55 -0.08
C ASN A 415 -8.23 17.18 -1.16
N GLU A 416 -8.73 18.16 -1.91
CA GLU A 416 -9.79 17.99 -2.91
C GLU A 416 -9.44 16.92 -3.97
N ASP A 417 -8.21 16.96 -4.48
CA ASP A 417 -7.68 15.99 -5.45
C ASP A 417 -6.98 14.79 -4.81
N ARG A 418 -7.08 14.62 -3.48
CA ARG A 418 -6.40 13.61 -2.67
C ARG A 418 -4.88 13.60 -2.84
N LYS A 419 -4.28 14.76 -3.16
CA LYS A 419 -2.83 14.93 -3.33
C LYS A 419 -2.30 16.06 -2.46
N ASP A 420 -1.04 15.98 -2.07
CA ASP A 420 -0.41 17.13 -1.41
C ASP A 420 -0.36 18.32 -2.39
N PRO A 421 -0.85 19.50 -2.01
CA PRO A 421 -0.97 20.64 -2.92
C PRO A 421 0.38 21.20 -3.39
N VAL A 422 1.48 20.93 -2.67
CA VAL A 422 2.84 21.38 -3.00
C VAL A 422 3.60 20.31 -3.77
N LEU A 423 3.65 19.08 -3.23
CA LEU A 423 4.49 18.00 -3.76
C LEU A 423 3.78 17.12 -4.79
N LYS A 424 2.44 17.25 -4.90
CA LYS A 424 1.59 16.53 -5.85
C LYS A 424 1.59 15.00 -5.72
N ALA A 425 2.06 14.47 -4.60
CA ALA A 425 1.97 13.06 -4.27
C ALA A 425 0.58 12.71 -3.71
N GLN A 426 0.10 11.50 -3.96
CA GLN A 426 -1.15 10.97 -3.41
C GLN A 426 -0.91 10.25 -2.08
N PHE A 427 0.21 9.55 -1.96
CA PHE A 427 0.54 8.74 -0.79
C PHE A 427 1.83 9.23 -0.12
N LEU A 428 1.85 9.17 1.21
CA LEU A 428 3.06 9.47 1.99
C LEU A 428 4.21 8.53 1.64
N SER A 429 3.91 7.28 1.31
CA SER A 429 4.89 6.24 0.95
C SER A 429 5.74 6.62 -0.26
N GLU A 430 5.24 7.46 -1.17
CA GLU A 430 6.01 7.93 -2.33
C GLU A 430 7.31 8.63 -1.89
N PHE A 431 7.26 9.43 -0.82
CA PHE A 431 8.44 10.13 -0.30
C PHE A 431 9.44 9.21 0.41
N TYR A 432 8.94 8.13 1.01
CA TYR A 432 9.76 7.09 1.64
C TYR A 432 10.54 6.31 0.59
N TYR A 433 9.86 5.88 -0.47
CA TYR A 433 10.50 5.15 -1.57
C TYR A 433 11.38 6.04 -2.46
N ASN A 434 11.14 7.35 -2.50
CA ASN A 434 12.07 8.30 -3.11
C ASN A 434 13.37 8.43 -2.30
N ALA A 435 13.30 8.32 -0.99
CA ALA A 435 14.46 8.40 -0.11
C ALA A 435 15.27 7.10 -0.13
N ASP A 436 14.59 5.97 -0.01
CA ASP A 436 15.17 4.63 -0.04
C ASP A 436 14.24 3.70 -0.87
N PRO A 437 14.59 3.42 -2.13
CA PRO A 437 13.81 2.53 -2.97
C PRO A 437 13.61 1.12 -2.43
N ASP A 438 14.51 0.62 -1.58
CA ASP A 438 14.45 -0.71 -1.00
C ASP A 438 13.81 -0.73 0.41
N TYR A 439 13.24 0.39 0.82
CA TYR A 439 12.62 0.53 2.13
C TYR A 439 11.51 -0.48 2.37
N LYS A 440 11.66 -1.28 3.42
CA LYS A 440 10.72 -2.34 3.83
C LYS A 440 9.96 -2.02 5.12
N GLY A 441 10.26 -0.87 5.74
CA GLY A 441 9.64 -0.46 6.99
C GLY A 441 8.28 0.22 6.79
N ARG A 442 7.69 0.65 7.89
CA ARG A 442 6.43 1.42 7.87
C ARG A 442 6.68 2.86 7.43
N CYS A 443 5.90 3.34 6.48
CA CYS A 443 5.83 4.76 6.14
C CYS A 443 5.03 5.49 7.22
N THR A 444 5.72 5.96 8.27
CA THR A 444 5.11 6.49 9.49
C THR A 444 4.93 8.01 9.43
N VAL A 445 4.10 8.54 10.34
CA VAL A 445 4.06 9.96 10.69
C VAL A 445 4.49 10.13 12.15
N PRO A 446 5.19 11.22 12.51
CA PRO A 446 5.57 12.36 11.69
C PRO A 446 6.56 11.96 10.60
N ALA A 447 6.48 12.64 9.45
CA ALA A 447 7.47 12.57 8.40
C ALA A 447 7.84 13.97 7.92
N LEU A 448 9.12 14.31 7.98
CA LEU A 448 9.63 15.56 7.45
C LEU A 448 10.23 15.28 6.07
N VAL A 449 9.73 15.97 5.07
CA VAL A 449 10.09 15.78 3.66
C VAL A 449 10.78 17.04 3.15
N ASP A 450 11.91 16.89 2.48
CA ASP A 450 12.58 17.95 1.72
C ASP A 450 11.79 18.17 0.42
N ILE A 451 11.25 19.36 0.24
CA ILE A 451 10.40 19.71 -0.91
C ILE A 451 11.15 19.72 -2.24
N THR A 452 12.47 19.93 -2.22
CA THR A 452 13.32 20.00 -3.41
C THR A 452 13.58 18.61 -3.98
N THR A 453 13.90 17.65 -3.09
CA THR A 453 14.22 16.28 -3.46
C THR A 453 13.02 15.35 -3.43
N LYS A 454 11.91 15.76 -2.80
CA LYS A 454 10.72 14.93 -2.52
C LYS A 454 11.06 13.64 -1.77
N LYS A 455 12.03 13.72 -0.86
CA LYS A 455 12.48 12.58 -0.04
C LYS A 455 12.12 12.81 1.42
N VAL A 456 11.69 11.77 2.11
CA VAL A 456 11.69 11.78 3.58
C VAL A 456 13.13 11.94 4.04
N VAL A 457 13.36 12.94 4.90
CA VAL A 457 14.69 13.20 5.48
C VAL A 457 14.74 12.88 6.96
N ASN A 458 13.59 12.97 7.65
CA ASN A 458 13.53 12.63 9.06
C ASN A 458 12.11 12.14 9.43
N ASN A 459 12.02 10.97 10.09
CA ASN A 459 10.80 10.43 10.70
C ASN A 459 11.02 10.04 12.16
N ASP A 460 12.06 10.61 12.79
CA ASP A 460 12.41 10.33 14.17
C ASP A 460 11.45 11.01 15.14
N TYR A 461 10.39 10.30 15.51
CA TYR A 461 9.39 10.80 16.48
C TYR A 461 9.98 11.07 17.87
N HIS A 462 11.20 10.60 18.18
CA HIS A 462 11.86 10.93 19.43
C HIS A 462 12.55 12.29 19.40
N ARG A 463 13.30 12.58 18.32
CA ARG A 463 14.20 13.75 18.26
C ARG A 463 13.70 14.88 17.37
N LEU A 464 12.71 14.65 16.51
CA LEU A 464 12.27 15.65 15.52
C LEU A 464 11.89 16.98 16.17
N THR A 465 11.14 16.97 17.30
CA THR A 465 10.75 18.19 18.01
C THR A 465 11.94 18.89 18.64
N ASN A 466 12.94 18.14 19.13
CA ASN A 466 14.14 18.75 19.68
C ASN A 466 14.96 19.48 18.59
N TYR A 467 14.91 19.05 17.34
CA TYR A 467 15.50 19.80 16.22
C TYR A 467 14.71 21.09 15.94
N PHE A 468 13.37 21.08 16.07
CA PHE A 468 12.56 22.29 15.96
C PHE A 468 12.91 23.29 17.06
N GLU A 469 13.20 22.82 18.27
CA GLU A 469 13.58 23.59 19.44
C GLU A 469 15.01 24.12 19.41
N THR A 470 15.89 23.47 18.66
CA THR A 470 17.33 23.78 18.62
C THR A 470 17.78 24.28 17.25
N ALA A 471 17.92 23.40 16.25
CA ALA A 471 18.45 23.73 14.94
C ALA A 471 17.59 24.74 14.16
N PHE A 472 16.26 24.70 14.34
CA PHE A 472 15.34 25.67 13.74
C PHE A 472 15.16 26.96 14.56
N ARG A 473 15.87 27.15 15.68
CA ARG A 473 15.79 28.35 16.53
C ARG A 473 15.92 29.67 15.74
N PRO A 474 16.78 29.82 14.72
CA PRO A 474 16.87 31.05 13.94
C PRO A 474 15.60 31.44 13.16
N PHE A 475 14.66 30.50 12.99
CA PHE A 475 13.41 30.69 12.24
C PHE A 475 12.17 30.76 13.11
N GLN A 476 12.32 30.61 14.42
CA GLN A 476 11.22 30.68 15.39
C GLN A 476 10.70 32.12 15.53
N ALA A 477 9.48 32.27 16.06
CA ALA A 477 8.93 33.56 16.42
C ALA A 477 9.78 34.25 17.49
N VAL A 478 9.77 35.59 17.49
CA VAL A 478 10.59 36.39 18.45
C VAL A 478 10.25 36.10 19.91
N ASP A 479 8.99 35.78 20.17
CA ASP A 479 8.44 35.48 21.50
C ASP A 479 8.23 33.99 21.74
N ALA A 480 8.84 33.14 20.90
CA ALA A 480 8.73 31.68 21.01
C ALA A 480 9.17 31.19 22.41
N PRO A 481 8.45 30.22 22.98
CA PRO A 481 8.83 29.64 24.26
C PRO A 481 10.13 28.84 24.17
N ASP A 482 10.87 28.75 25.30
CA ASP A 482 11.96 27.79 25.44
C ASP A 482 11.42 26.49 26.05
N LEU A 483 11.07 25.55 25.16
CA LEU A 483 10.53 24.25 25.56
C LEU A 483 11.63 23.24 25.95
N TYR A 484 12.89 23.56 25.65
CA TYR A 484 14.03 22.68 25.87
C TYR A 484 15.24 23.48 26.36
N PRO A 485 15.08 24.14 27.54
CA PRO A 485 16.11 25.03 28.10
C PRO A 485 17.38 24.26 28.42
N VAL A 486 18.53 24.87 28.13
CA VAL A 486 19.86 24.23 28.20
C VAL A 486 20.12 23.58 29.56
N GLU A 487 19.74 24.26 30.63
CA GLU A 487 19.94 23.81 32.03
C GLU A 487 19.09 22.56 32.41
N LEU A 488 17.99 22.31 31.71
CA LEU A 488 17.11 21.16 31.97
C LEU A 488 17.21 20.04 30.94
N ARG A 489 17.98 20.20 29.90
CA ARG A 489 18.04 19.22 28.76
C ARG A 489 18.30 17.80 29.21
N SER A 490 19.30 17.62 30.06
CA SER A 490 19.64 16.28 30.56
C SER A 490 18.51 15.64 31.36
N GLU A 491 17.80 16.44 32.18
CA GLU A 491 16.66 15.95 32.96
C GLU A 491 15.43 15.69 32.08
N ILE A 492 15.17 16.56 31.10
CA ILE A 492 14.11 16.41 30.12
C ILE A 492 14.35 15.14 29.28
N ASP A 493 15.58 14.92 28.79
CA ASP A 493 15.93 13.73 28.01
C ASP A 493 15.73 12.45 28.82
N ALA A 494 16.24 12.41 30.06
CA ALA A 494 16.07 11.26 30.94
C ALA A 494 14.59 10.99 31.25
N TYR A 495 13.81 12.04 31.45
CA TYR A 495 12.37 11.91 31.70
C TYR A 495 11.61 11.45 30.45
N ASN A 496 11.97 11.95 29.28
CA ASN A 496 11.40 11.54 28.00
C ASN A 496 11.72 10.07 27.67
N ASP A 497 12.93 9.61 27.97
CA ASP A 497 13.33 8.21 27.84
C ASP A 497 12.53 7.30 28.78
N TRP A 498 12.17 7.79 29.98
CA TRP A 498 11.28 7.10 30.90
C TRP A 498 9.81 7.15 30.44
N LEU A 499 9.32 8.31 29.96
CA LEU A 499 7.95 8.45 29.47
C LEU A 499 7.64 7.52 28.29
N PHE A 500 8.61 7.32 27.44
CA PHE A 500 8.40 6.55 26.20
C PHE A 500 7.91 5.12 26.46
N PRO A 501 8.63 4.22 27.15
CA PRO A 501 8.20 2.85 27.36
C PRO A 501 7.01 2.74 28.33
N ASN A 502 6.90 3.66 29.32
CA ASN A 502 5.96 3.54 30.40
C ASN A 502 4.61 4.22 30.13
N VAL A 503 4.57 5.24 29.25
CA VAL A 503 3.34 5.97 28.93
C VAL A 503 3.06 5.95 27.42
N ASN A 504 3.94 6.56 26.61
CA ASN A 504 3.63 6.80 25.19
C ASN A 504 3.52 5.49 24.41
N ASN A 505 4.44 4.56 24.61
CA ASN A 505 4.44 3.26 23.95
C ASN A 505 3.69 2.18 24.74
N ALA A 506 3.44 2.38 26.03
CA ALA A 506 2.71 1.40 26.85
C ALA A 506 1.30 1.13 26.32
N THR A 507 0.60 2.16 25.84
CA THR A 507 -0.71 1.99 25.19
C THR A 507 -0.66 1.09 23.96
N TYR A 508 0.44 1.14 23.17
CA TYR A 508 0.66 0.25 22.03
C TYR A 508 1.11 -1.14 22.47
N ARG A 509 1.93 -1.23 23.54
CA ARG A 509 2.30 -2.52 24.14
C ARG A 509 1.06 -3.29 24.60
N MET A 510 0.10 -2.63 25.26
CA MET A 510 -1.18 -3.23 25.62
C MET A 510 -2.02 -3.60 24.37
N MET A 511 -2.12 -2.68 23.40
CA MET A 511 -2.97 -2.84 22.21
C MET A 511 -2.55 -4.01 21.32
N PHE A 512 -1.25 -4.26 21.19
CA PHE A 512 -0.67 -5.25 20.30
C PHE A 512 -0.11 -6.48 21.03
N ALA A 513 -0.28 -6.58 22.35
CA ALA A 513 0.11 -7.75 23.11
C ALA A 513 -0.58 -9.01 22.59
N GLN A 514 0.19 -10.08 22.41
CA GLN A 514 -0.29 -11.42 22.00
C GLN A 514 -0.26 -12.44 23.13
N SER A 515 0.09 -12.01 24.35
CA SER A 515 0.00 -12.82 25.56
C SER A 515 -0.54 -11.99 26.72
N LEU A 516 -1.19 -12.68 27.68
CA LEU A 516 -1.72 -12.03 28.88
C LEU A 516 -0.58 -11.41 29.71
N THR A 517 0.54 -12.11 29.85
CA THR A 517 1.72 -11.61 30.57
C THR A 517 2.26 -10.32 29.96
N ALA A 518 2.40 -10.25 28.64
CA ALA A 518 2.87 -9.03 27.96
C ALA A 518 1.88 -7.87 28.11
N TYR A 519 0.59 -8.17 28.13
CA TYR A 519 -0.45 -7.17 28.38
C TYR A 519 -0.37 -6.65 29.83
N GLU A 520 -0.29 -7.54 30.83
CA GLU A 520 -0.21 -7.21 32.26
C GLU A 520 1.05 -6.39 32.58
N GLU A 521 2.20 -6.76 32.04
CA GLU A 521 3.45 -5.98 32.19
C GLU A 521 3.26 -4.54 31.68
N ALA A 522 2.69 -4.37 30.49
CA ALA A 522 2.46 -3.04 29.90
C ALA A 522 1.40 -2.22 30.68
N PHE A 523 0.38 -2.91 31.20
CA PHE A 523 -0.67 -2.34 32.02
C PHE A 523 -0.11 -1.82 33.36
N ASP A 524 0.67 -2.63 34.04
CA ASP A 524 1.28 -2.28 35.34
C ASP A 524 2.28 -1.12 35.19
N ASP A 525 3.11 -1.15 34.13
CA ASP A 525 4.05 -0.07 33.84
C ASP A 525 3.29 1.25 33.59
N PHE A 526 2.22 1.20 32.82
CA PHE A 526 1.43 2.38 32.50
C PHE A 526 0.76 2.99 33.72
N TYR A 527 0.06 2.20 34.52
CA TYR A 527 -0.63 2.74 35.70
C TYR A 527 0.30 3.15 36.81
N ARG A 528 1.44 2.44 37.00
CA ARG A 528 2.51 2.88 37.91
C ARG A 528 3.07 4.24 37.48
N ALA A 529 3.25 4.45 36.17
CA ALA A 529 3.72 5.72 35.65
C ALA A 529 2.69 6.83 35.86
N LEU A 530 1.39 6.58 35.64
CA LEU A 530 0.35 7.56 35.92
C LEU A 530 0.28 7.95 37.43
N ASP A 531 0.42 6.97 38.32
CA ASP A 531 0.44 7.25 39.77
C ASP A 531 1.63 8.14 40.15
N GLN A 532 2.83 7.93 39.59
CA GLN A 532 4.01 8.79 39.79
C GLN A 532 3.83 10.19 39.19
N ILE A 533 3.18 10.30 38.01
CA ILE A 533 2.89 11.57 37.34
C ILE A 533 1.85 12.34 38.16
N GLU A 534 0.82 11.69 38.69
CA GLU A 534 -0.20 12.28 39.57
C GLU A 534 0.44 12.88 40.82
N GLU A 535 1.34 12.14 41.49
CA GLU A 535 2.10 12.62 42.66
C GLU A 535 2.97 13.81 42.28
N ARG A 536 3.74 13.74 41.18
CA ARG A 536 4.59 14.85 40.72
C ARG A 536 3.78 16.11 40.45
N LEU A 537 2.66 15.98 39.77
CA LEU A 537 1.78 17.08 39.43
C LEU A 537 0.97 17.63 40.63
N SER A 538 0.91 16.94 41.76
CA SER A 538 0.33 17.48 42.99
C SER A 538 1.15 18.66 43.58
N ALA A 539 2.46 18.68 43.30
CA ALA A 539 3.40 19.67 43.84
C ALA A 539 3.83 20.74 42.85
N SER A 540 3.60 20.56 41.53
CA SER A 540 4.03 21.49 40.49
C SER A 540 2.99 21.67 39.42
N ARG A 541 2.98 22.83 38.75
CA ARG A 541 2.02 23.16 37.69
C ARG A 541 2.25 22.30 36.44
N PHE A 542 3.50 22.17 36.02
CA PHE A 542 3.95 21.38 34.88
C PHE A 542 5.03 20.38 35.29
N LEU A 543 5.46 19.50 34.40
CA LEU A 543 6.40 18.41 34.73
C LEU A 543 7.75 18.92 35.30
N PHE A 544 8.23 20.06 34.85
CA PHE A 544 9.48 20.68 35.32
C PHE A 544 9.27 22.02 36.04
N GLY A 545 8.15 22.17 36.77
CA GLY A 545 7.86 23.32 37.60
C GLY A 545 6.84 24.29 37.02
N ASP A 546 7.26 25.56 36.83
CA ASP A 546 6.35 26.66 36.49
C ASP A 546 6.03 26.75 34.99
N TYR A 547 6.85 26.18 34.13
CA TYR A 547 6.81 26.36 32.67
C TYR A 547 6.64 25.03 31.90
N VAL A 548 5.93 25.14 30.80
CA VAL A 548 5.75 24.04 29.85
C VAL A 548 7.07 23.72 29.15
N THR A 549 7.39 22.43 29.07
CA THR A 549 8.59 21.88 28.39
C THR A 549 8.19 20.86 27.31
N ASP A 550 9.15 20.37 26.51
CA ASP A 550 8.94 19.29 25.53
C ASP A 550 8.31 18.04 26.17
N SER A 551 8.67 17.70 27.41
CA SER A 551 8.08 16.57 28.13
C SER A 551 6.57 16.73 28.35
N ASP A 552 6.08 17.93 28.59
CA ASP A 552 4.65 18.22 28.76
C ASP A 552 3.89 17.98 27.45
N VAL A 553 4.46 18.35 26.31
CA VAL A 553 3.87 18.07 24.99
C VAL A 553 3.82 16.56 24.75
N ARG A 554 4.91 15.82 25.09
CA ARG A 554 4.96 14.37 24.96
C ARG A 554 3.93 13.63 25.79
N LEU A 555 3.72 14.07 27.02
CA LEU A 555 2.71 13.48 27.90
C LEU A 555 1.30 13.80 27.42
N PHE A 556 1.05 15.06 27.09
CA PHE A 556 -0.27 15.53 26.65
C PHE A 556 -0.83 14.74 25.47
N VAL A 557 -0.05 14.55 24.40
CA VAL A 557 -0.57 13.91 23.18
C VAL A 557 -1.02 12.46 23.40
N THR A 558 -0.45 11.75 24.36
CA THR A 558 -0.88 10.41 24.72
C THR A 558 -2.13 10.44 25.59
N LEU A 559 -2.11 11.25 26.67
CA LEU A 559 -3.19 11.27 27.65
C LEU A 559 -4.45 11.92 27.09
N ALA A 560 -4.35 12.89 26.19
CA ALA A 560 -5.51 13.47 25.49
C ALA A 560 -6.28 12.42 24.66
N ARG A 561 -5.63 11.31 24.28
CA ARG A 561 -6.24 10.18 23.55
C ARG A 561 -6.72 9.07 24.46
N PHE A 562 -6.34 9.08 25.74
CA PHE A 562 -6.52 7.91 26.57
C PHE A 562 -7.99 7.59 26.78
N ASP A 563 -8.78 8.48 27.36
CA ASP A 563 -10.19 8.24 27.65
C ASP A 563 -11.05 8.10 26.39
N THR A 564 -10.70 8.85 25.33
CA THR A 564 -11.48 8.88 24.08
C THR A 564 -11.20 7.70 23.15
N HIS A 565 -10.01 7.13 23.20
CA HIS A 565 -9.58 6.09 22.28
C HIS A 565 -8.99 4.85 22.96
N TYR A 566 -7.90 5.00 23.72
CA TYR A 566 -7.18 3.84 24.28
C TYR A 566 -8.02 3.12 25.34
N TYR A 567 -8.62 3.83 26.27
CA TYR A 567 -9.48 3.25 27.30
C TYR A 567 -10.60 2.40 26.70
N ARG A 568 -11.24 2.89 25.65
CA ARG A 568 -12.37 2.18 24.98
C ARG A 568 -11.94 0.93 24.23
N ASN A 569 -10.71 0.91 23.68
CA ASN A 569 -10.23 -0.16 22.80
C ASN A 569 -9.36 -1.20 23.50
N LEU A 570 -8.86 -0.92 24.69
CA LEU A 570 -7.97 -1.82 25.46
C LEU A 570 -8.72 -2.76 26.43
N GLY A 571 -10.06 -2.66 26.49
CA GLY A 571 -10.87 -3.47 27.40
C GLY A 571 -11.07 -2.84 28.79
N PRO A 572 -11.50 -3.64 29.80
CA PRO A 572 -11.72 -3.14 31.15
C PRO A 572 -10.39 -2.69 31.77
N ILE A 573 -10.28 -1.41 32.07
CA ILE A 573 -9.06 -0.78 32.59
C ILE A 573 -9.31 -0.13 33.94
N LYS A 574 -8.22 0.12 34.71
CA LYS A 574 -8.25 0.48 36.11
C LYS A 574 -8.85 1.88 36.34
N HIS A 575 -8.28 2.91 35.72
CA HIS A 575 -8.69 4.31 35.85
C HIS A 575 -8.68 5.00 34.49
N ARG A 576 -9.58 5.97 34.33
CA ARG A 576 -9.51 6.95 33.24
C ARG A 576 -8.62 8.11 33.65
N VAL A 577 -8.18 8.91 32.69
CA VAL A 577 -7.41 10.12 32.97
C VAL A 577 -8.21 11.11 33.81
N VAL A 578 -9.53 11.21 33.61
CA VAL A 578 -10.41 12.08 34.39
C VAL A 578 -10.54 11.66 35.86
N ASP A 579 -10.14 10.44 36.22
CA ASP A 579 -10.18 9.94 37.60
C ASP A 579 -8.94 10.36 38.41
N TYR A 580 -7.90 10.94 37.74
CA TYR A 580 -6.70 11.50 38.33
C TYR A 580 -6.84 13.03 38.47
N GLU A 581 -6.96 13.58 39.66
CA GLU A 581 -7.28 14.99 39.89
C GLU A 581 -6.21 15.95 39.33
N ASN A 582 -4.94 15.66 39.59
CA ASN A 582 -3.83 16.52 39.14
C ASN A 582 -3.55 16.40 37.67
N ILE A 583 -3.50 15.15 37.13
CA ILE A 583 -3.32 14.91 35.72
C ILE A 583 -4.47 15.55 34.92
N TRP A 584 -5.72 15.37 35.33
CA TRP A 584 -6.86 15.95 34.65
C TRP A 584 -6.84 17.48 34.65
N GLY A 585 -6.52 18.10 35.79
CA GLY A 585 -6.33 19.54 35.88
C GLY A 585 -5.19 20.04 34.96
N TYR A 586 -4.08 19.35 34.97
CA TYR A 586 -2.91 19.65 34.17
C TYR A 586 -3.20 19.57 32.66
N LEU A 587 -3.87 18.51 32.18
CA LEU A 587 -4.21 18.39 30.78
C LEU A 587 -5.14 19.51 30.29
N ARG A 588 -6.08 19.94 31.11
CA ARG A 588 -6.94 21.09 30.80
C ARG A 588 -6.17 22.42 30.83
N ASP A 589 -5.17 22.57 31.72
CA ASP A 589 -4.29 23.74 31.73
C ASP A 589 -3.44 23.85 30.45
N LEU A 590 -3.02 22.72 29.90
CA LEU A 590 -2.34 22.65 28.58
C LEU A 590 -3.32 22.90 27.43
N TYR A 591 -4.51 22.26 27.46
CA TYR A 591 -5.46 22.32 26.33
C TYR A 591 -5.95 23.73 26.01
N VAL A 592 -6.09 24.62 27.02
CA VAL A 592 -6.49 26.02 26.76
C VAL A 592 -5.41 26.85 26.06
N ILE A 593 -4.20 26.33 25.91
CA ILE A 593 -3.16 26.95 25.07
C ILE A 593 -3.53 26.73 23.59
N PRO A 594 -3.58 27.77 22.73
CA PRO A 594 -4.04 27.65 21.35
C PRO A 594 -3.38 26.52 20.57
N ALA A 595 -2.06 26.39 20.61
CA ALA A 595 -1.34 25.36 19.87
C ALA A 595 -1.75 23.92 20.26
N PHE A 596 -2.05 23.66 21.53
CA PHE A 596 -2.56 22.36 21.96
C PHE A 596 -3.98 22.14 21.48
N ARG A 597 -4.86 23.13 21.67
CA ARG A 597 -6.27 23.04 21.26
C ARG A 597 -6.43 22.91 19.73
N ASN A 598 -5.75 23.74 18.96
CA ASN A 598 -5.84 23.79 17.50
C ASN A 598 -5.38 22.47 16.84
N ASN A 599 -4.49 21.73 17.50
CA ASN A 599 -3.94 20.46 16.99
C ASN A 599 -4.58 19.22 17.62
N THR A 600 -5.60 19.36 18.50
CA THR A 600 -6.28 18.22 19.14
C THR A 600 -7.67 18.03 18.56
N TYR A 601 -7.84 17.02 17.72
CA TYR A 601 -9.09 16.72 17.01
C TYR A 601 -9.79 15.54 17.66
N PHE A 602 -10.53 15.76 18.75
CA PHE A 602 -11.16 14.69 19.54
C PHE A 602 -12.09 13.80 18.74
N ARG A 603 -12.82 14.32 17.77
CA ARG A 603 -13.69 13.51 16.90
C ARG A 603 -12.90 12.53 16.04
N ASP A 604 -11.79 12.97 15.46
CA ASP A 604 -10.89 12.12 14.68
C ASP A 604 -10.17 11.09 15.59
N ILE A 605 -9.82 11.48 16.81
CA ILE A 605 -9.21 10.60 17.83
C ILE A 605 -10.20 9.52 18.28
N ALA A 606 -11.45 9.89 18.55
CA ALA A 606 -12.49 8.99 19.01
C ALA A 606 -13.07 8.08 17.91
N ALA A 607 -12.81 8.39 16.63
CA ALA A 607 -13.29 7.59 15.51
C ALA A 607 -12.78 6.14 15.64
N SER A 608 -13.71 5.20 15.66
CA SER A 608 -13.39 3.78 15.79
C SER A 608 -12.72 3.27 14.52
N ARG A 609 -11.60 2.58 14.68
CA ARG A 609 -10.94 1.82 13.60
C ARG A 609 -11.37 0.35 13.56
N SER A 610 -12.37 -0.05 14.38
CA SER A 610 -12.78 -1.45 14.36
C SER A 610 -13.47 -1.76 13.03
N ASP A 611 -12.85 -2.63 12.26
CA ASP A 611 -13.34 -3.13 10.97
C ASP A 611 -14.60 -4.01 11.13
N ASN A 612 -14.99 -4.29 12.36
CA ASN A 612 -16.10 -5.13 12.70
C ASN A 612 -17.29 -4.32 13.16
N LYS A 613 -18.23 -4.06 12.25
CA LYS A 613 -19.64 -3.71 12.48
C LYS A 613 -19.98 -2.25 12.19
N SER A 614 -20.42 -2.01 10.96
CA SER A 614 -21.03 -0.76 10.51
C SER A 614 -22.07 -0.19 11.51
N LEU A 615 -22.85 -1.05 12.17
CA LEU A 615 -23.86 -0.68 13.15
C LEU A 615 -23.27 0.03 14.39
N PHE A 616 -22.13 -0.47 14.92
CA PHE A 616 -21.46 0.17 16.05
C PHE A 616 -20.67 1.40 15.64
N GLN A 617 -20.14 1.44 14.44
CA GLN A 617 -19.47 2.63 13.92
C GLN A 617 -20.44 3.79 13.78
N ASP A 618 -21.63 3.55 13.21
CA ASP A 618 -22.67 4.56 13.07
C ASP A 618 -23.20 5.04 14.43
N PHE A 619 -23.37 4.14 15.38
CA PHE A 619 -23.79 4.49 16.75
C PHE A 619 -22.70 5.30 17.45
N ASN A 620 -21.45 4.86 17.42
CA ASN A 620 -20.33 5.54 18.05
C ASN A 620 -20.08 6.93 17.43
N SER A 621 -20.19 7.07 16.11
CA SER A 621 -20.05 8.37 15.44
C SER A 621 -21.12 9.35 15.92
N ARG A 622 -22.38 8.93 15.97
CA ARG A 622 -23.48 9.76 16.47
C ARG A 622 -23.31 10.16 17.94
N PHE A 623 -22.80 9.25 18.77
CA PHE A 623 -22.52 9.52 20.18
C PHE A 623 -21.34 10.49 20.35
N VAL A 624 -20.24 10.27 19.63
CA VAL A 624 -19.05 11.14 19.65
C VAL A 624 -19.38 12.56 19.19
N ASP A 625 -20.25 12.71 18.19
CA ASP A 625 -20.69 14.01 17.69
C ASP A 625 -21.53 14.81 18.69
N GLN A 626 -22.09 14.16 19.69
CA GLN A 626 -22.87 14.81 20.76
C GLN A 626 -22.03 15.24 21.98
N ILE A 627 -20.76 14.80 22.06
CA ILE A 627 -19.87 15.16 23.16
C ILE A 627 -19.29 16.57 22.94
N ASP A 628 -19.53 17.47 23.89
CA ASP A 628 -18.88 18.78 23.92
C ASP A 628 -17.45 18.66 24.48
N TYR A 629 -16.54 18.14 23.65
CA TYR A 629 -15.14 18.01 24.03
C TYR A 629 -14.50 19.36 24.35
N GLU A 630 -14.83 20.42 23.62
CA GLU A 630 -14.25 21.73 23.83
C GLU A 630 -14.66 22.29 25.16
N GLY A 631 -15.95 22.25 25.56
CA GLY A 631 -16.44 22.67 26.85
C GLY A 631 -15.84 21.87 28.01
N ILE A 632 -15.75 20.51 27.85
CA ILE A 632 -15.19 19.62 28.87
C ILE A 632 -13.70 19.93 29.13
N TRP A 633 -12.90 20.06 28.07
CA TRP A 633 -11.45 20.26 28.17
C TRP A 633 -11.07 21.69 28.47
N SER A 634 -11.91 22.70 28.17
CA SER A 634 -11.72 24.11 28.52
C SER A 634 -12.28 24.48 29.88
N ALA A 635 -12.90 23.52 30.57
CA ALA A 635 -13.48 23.79 31.90
C ALA A 635 -12.41 24.30 32.87
N PRO A 636 -12.76 25.24 33.81
CA PRO A 636 -11.83 25.84 34.79
C PRO A 636 -11.07 24.78 35.56
N GLN A 637 -9.83 25.11 35.91
CA GLN A 637 -8.94 24.31 36.76
C GLN A 637 -8.10 25.23 37.67
N ASN A 638 -7.59 24.70 38.77
CA ASN A 638 -6.93 25.49 39.80
C ASN A 638 -5.40 25.38 39.79
N ARG A 639 -4.78 25.03 38.66
CA ARG A 639 -3.34 24.76 38.61
C ARG A 639 -2.44 25.99 38.73
N LYS A 640 -2.98 27.17 38.43
CA LYS A 640 -2.25 28.45 38.57
C LYS A 640 -1.65 28.65 39.98
N GLN A 641 -2.33 28.17 41.01
CA GLN A 641 -1.86 28.30 42.43
C GLN A 641 -0.59 27.49 42.73
N LEU A 642 -0.24 26.52 41.89
CA LEU A 642 0.99 25.72 42.03
C LEU A 642 2.20 26.36 41.36
N SER A 643 2.06 27.55 40.76
CA SER A 643 3.14 28.25 40.07
C SER A 643 3.54 29.53 40.77
N LYS A 644 4.83 29.83 40.78
CA LYS A 644 5.39 31.12 41.22
C LYS A 644 5.10 32.23 40.21
N THR A 645 4.78 31.86 38.96
CA THR A 645 4.44 32.76 37.86
C THR A 645 3.06 32.38 37.28
N PRO A 646 1.94 32.62 38.07
CA PRO A 646 0.62 32.09 37.72
C PRO A 646 0.09 32.47 36.33
N GLU A 647 0.44 33.65 35.85
CA GLU A 647 -0.02 34.15 34.54
C GLU A 647 0.86 33.71 33.38
N GLU A 648 2.05 33.20 33.65
CA GLU A 648 2.99 32.73 32.62
C GLU A 648 3.01 31.19 32.56
N LYS A 649 2.92 30.65 31.34
CA LYS A 649 3.02 29.22 31.12
C LYS A 649 4.31 28.82 30.44
N PHE A 650 5.05 29.79 29.91
CA PHE A 650 6.25 29.52 29.11
C PHE A 650 7.43 30.37 29.64
N LYS A 651 8.59 29.72 29.70
CA LYS A 651 9.86 30.43 29.83
C LYS A 651 10.17 31.07 28.48
N ARG A 652 10.54 32.35 28.51
CA ARG A 652 10.97 33.03 27.26
C ARG A 652 12.40 32.66 26.94
N GLN A 653 12.68 32.55 25.65
CA GLN A 653 14.02 32.37 25.17
C GLN A 653 14.88 33.58 25.54
N GLU A 654 16.09 33.33 26.04
CA GLU A 654 17.07 34.41 26.20
C GLU A 654 17.40 34.99 24.82
N SER A 655 17.31 36.30 24.67
CA SER A 655 17.65 37.00 23.45
C SER A 655 19.12 36.66 23.09
N VAL A 656 19.32 35.95 21.99
CA VAL A 656 20.65 35.84 21.41
C VAL A 656 21.01 37.23 20.91
N THR A 657 21.74 37.98 21.71
CA THR A 657 22.40 39.23 21.24
C THR A 657 23.29 38.84 20.08
N LYS A 658 22.90 39.29 18.85
CA LYS A 658 23.66 39.13 17.62
C LYS A 658 25.03 39.78 17.71
#